data_89f5974a986635d22cbe26f730cd6a90
#
_entry.id   89f5974a986635d22cbe26f730cd6a90
#
_cell.length_a   1.000
_cell.length_b   1.000
_cell.length_c   1.000
_cell.angle_alpha   90.00
_cell.angle_beta   90.00
_cell.angle_gamma   90.00
#
_symmetry.space_group_name_H-M   'P 1'
#
loop_
_entity.id
_entity.type
_entity.pdbx_description
1 polymer ?
#
loop_
_entity_poly.entity_id
_entity_poly.type
_entity_poly.pdbx_seq_one_letter_code
_entity_poly.pdbx_strand_id
1 'polypeptide(L)'
;MDAKLYMIIDLEKRGDKQMFVTERVSSIYKNKNGLWTVRFPSSPRPFNYNPSRLLYLTHPDTIYLGEKGLYINNKHINNIAELLRFTDGHYIFYRVTYNNGYYENLEGNEVYITRTPIDKNEGSIWDYLRKLADETGLITEEDDKSILSKQYELVDVKRDNVPLAQYIGDKTKLATYSMPKHVYYPFGCNASQKAAVEAALTHQVSIIQGPPGTGKTQTILNIIANLLMKGKTVLVVSNNNSAVENVAEKLNGEGLGFLVAKLGSVQNKESFIANQPEYPAMTGWKIDEQTTTKNLSKDSLQAVAQGFDAQLRQAKLKAEYDALLKESKYNEMREDNQTEDEWLNGKPPAKLMKLLNRYQTMVENGHKPGLWFRLQWAFSLGTKVLTFLNRKATDVINSLESAYYFSRKTELEQELESIASALQSIDIQKSMKELRSSSLQLLKDKIAKRYNTGQRKKFTIKDIKPRTEEFLKEYPVVLSTTYSAKSCISKDMVFDYVIMDEASQVDIKTGALALSCAMNAVIVGDDKQLPNVISREEELALKAIQTTYQVDDRYNAVTHSFLQSCVEIFRDAPVTLLREHYRCHPKIIEFCNQRFYNGELVALTTDEGEKDVLQVIQTVPGNHARGHFNQREIDVITQEVLPECAESESIGVITPYRTQAEAINTTVGKDIASTVHKYQGRECDTIIMSMVDNTPTEFSDDANLLNVAISRAKTKLCLITNGNEMPEDSNLSQLISYIQYNNFEVKSSKLHSVFDLLYQQYTTERLAYEATHPAVSEHISENLIYDILLKAIAKLGFPHTGVLCHYPLSRLIAEWNQLEDKEKTFAESPFSHVDFLLYNSLTKQPISAIEVDGWHFHKENDVQQSRDALKNQIFTKLGLHLLRISTTDTVNQETIKKSLLAVL
;
A
#
# COMPACT_ATOMS: atom_id res chain seq x y z
N MET A 1 30.71 21.14 50.36
CA MET A 1 29.96 19.91 50.78
C MET A 1 30.40 18.78 49.86
N ASP A 2 30.39 17.55 50.38
CA ASP A 2 30.77 16.40 49.56
C ASP A 2 29.71 16.08 48.54
N ALA A 3 29.99 16.28 47.27
CA ALA A 3 29.08 16.07 46.18
C ALA A 3 28.61 14.60 46.03
N LYS A 4 29.35 13.63 46.59
CA LYS A 4 28.95 12.20 46.57
C LYS A 4 27.83 11.90 47.57
N LEU A 5 27.67 12.67 48.61
CA LEU A 5 26.72 12.41 49.65
C LEU A 5 25.44 13.27 49.59
N TYR A 6 25.51 14.39 48.86
CA TYR A 6 24.45 15.40 48.87
C TYR A 6 24.14 15.93 47.46
N MET A 7 22.86 16.28 47.26
CA MET A 7 22.42 17.02 46.10
C MET A 7 21.46 18.14 46.53
N ILE A 8 21.76 19.38 46.13
CA ILE A 8 20.97 20.56 46.43
C ILE A 8 20.46 21.15 45.14
N ILE A 9 19.13 21.30 45.03
CA ILE A 9 18.43 21.68 43.79
C ILE A 9 17.52 22.88 44.03
N ASP A 10 17.62 23.93 43.23
CA ASP A 10 16.72 25.07 43.19
C ASP A 10 15.60 24.80 42.18
N LEU A 11 14.42 24.40 42.63
CA LEU A 11 13.28 24.01 41.80
C LEU A 11 12.70 25.16 40.98
N GLU A 12 12.92 26.46 41.38
CA GLU A 12 12.52 27.60 40.55
C GLU A 12 13.34 27.70 39.24
N LYS A 13 14.53 27.07 39.21
CA LYS A 13 15.38 27.01 38.03
C LYS A 13 15.28 25.68 37.29
N ARG A 14 14.19 24.95 37.50
CA ARG A 14 13.98 23.64 36.87
C ARG A 14 14.02 23.76 35.35
N GLY A 15 14.80 22.85 34.71
CA GLY A 15 15.05 22.86 33.26
C GLY A 15 16.33 23.63 32.86
N ASP A 16 16.99 24.33 33.80
CA ASP A 16 18.32 24.91 33.61
C ASP A 16 19.37 24.14 34.41
N LYS A 17 20.53 23.86 33.83
CA LYS A 17 21.66 23.21 34.54
C LYS A 17 22.08 23.99 35.81
N GLN A 18 21.77 25.28 35.89
CA GLN A 18 22.00 26.13 37.06
C GLN A 18 21.11 25.75 38.27
N MET A 19 20.14 24.88 38.12
CA MET A 19 19.32 24.38 39.24
C MET A 19 20.15 23.57 40.22
N PHE A 20 21.24 22.90 39.81
CA PHE A 20 22.11 22.13 40.68
C PHE A 20 23.11 23.07 41.35
N VAL A 21 22.89 23.35 42.62
CA VAL A 21 23.66 24.35 43.40
C VAL A 21 24.60 23.72 44.40
N THR A 22 24.71 22.41 44.50
CA THR A 22 25.53 21.67 45.49
C THR A 22 26.94 22.20 45.64
N GLU A 23 27.64 22.41 44.54
CA GLU A 23 29.06 22.85 44.52
C GLU A 23 29.21 24.30 45.01
N ARG A 24 28.15 25.10 44.88
CA ARG A 24 28.16 26.52 45.27
C ARG A 24 27.83 26.71 46.73
N VAL A 25 27.46 25.63 47.46
CA VAL A 25 27.01 25.71 48.88
C VAL A 25 28.12 25.23 49.79
N SER A 26 28.48 26.05 50.77
CA SER A 26 29.43 25.70 51.84
C SER A 26 28.76 24.99 52.99
N SER A 27 27.56 25.42 53.37
CA SER A 27 26.75 24.74 54.43
C SER A 27 25.25 25.00 54.20
N ILE A 28 24.45 24.00 54.56
CA ILE A 28 22.98 24.06 54.60
C ILE A 28 22.48 23.45 55.91
N TYR A 29 21.50 24.08 56.53
CA TYR A 29 20.78 23.56 57.71
C TYR A 29 19.39 24.14 57.76
N LYS A 30 18.48 23.45 58.50
CA LYS A 30 17.10 23.91 58.70
C LYS A 30 17.06 24.82 59.94
N ASN A 31 16.58 26.05 59.78
CA ASN A 31 16.46 26.98 60.93
C ASN A 31 15.19 26.71 61.73
N LYS A 32 15.02 27.45 62.87
CA LYS A 32 13.87 27.31 63.80
C LYS A 32 12.51 27.57 63.14
N ASN A 33 12.48 28.34 62.04
CA ASN A 33 11.28 28.62 61.25
C ASN A 33 11.00 27.61 60.13
N GLY A 34 11.75 26.49 60.09
CA GLY A 34 11.59 25.43 59.07
C GLY A 34 12.17 25.76 57.70
N LEU A 35 12.80 26.92 57.49
CA LEU A 35 13.45 27.31 56.24
C LEU A 35 14.85 26.74 56.12
N TRP A 36 15.28 26.44 54.86
CA TRP A 36 16.68 26.09 54.58
C TRP A 36 17.54 27.34 54.64
N THR A 37 18.50 27.40 55.56
CA THR A 37 19.53 28.43 55.63
C THR A 37 20.77 27.94 54.92
N VAL A 38 21.15 28.63 53.81
CA VAL A 38 22.24 28.24 52.93
C VAL A 38 23.33 29.29 52.96
N ARG A 39 24.59 28.86 53.08
CA ARG A 39 25.77 29.71 52.96
C ARG A 39 26.49 29.44 51.63
N PHE A 40 26.78 30.49 50.89
CA PHE A 40 27.59 30.44 49.69
C PHE A 40 28.96 31.04 49.98
N PRO A 41 30.07 30.45 49.52
CA PRO A 41 31.40 30.99 49.69
C PRO A 41 31.56 32.44 49.14
N SER A 42 30.78 32.77 48.14
CA SER A 42 30.76 34.07 47.49
C SER A 42 29.97 35.15 48.24
N SER A 43 29.31 34.81 49.36
CA SER A 43 28.49 35.78 50.12
C SER A 43 28.74 35.68 51.61
N PRO A 44 28.99 36.81 52.32
CA PRO A 44 29.18 36.83 53.79
C PRO A 44 27.87 36.58 54.57
N ARG A 45 26.73 36.76 53.93
CA ARG A 45 25.38 36.58 54.55
C ARG A 45 24.74 35.26 54.08
N PRO A 46 24.13 34.48 55.01
CA PRO A 46 23.35 33.30 54.62
C PRO A 46 22.03 33.72 53.97
N PHE A 47 21.46 32.85 53.15
CA PHE A 47 20.18 33.01 52.47
C PHE A 47 19.17 31.98 53.01
N ASN A 48 17.93 32.38 53.19
CA ASN A 48 16.86 31.49 53.63
C ASN A 48 15.94 31.16 52.45
N TYR A 49 15.74 29.84 52.27
CA TYR A 49 14.90 29.28 51.17
C TYR A 49 13.75 28.48 51.75
N ASN A 50 12.61 28.57 51.07
CA ASN A 50 11.46 27.71 51.40
C ASN A 50 11.80 26.24 50.98
N PRO A 51 11.44 25.24 51.80
CA PRO A 51 11.57 23.81 51.41
C PRO A 51 10.86 23.46 50.10
N SER A 52 9.80 24.17 49.69
CA SER A 52 9.15 23.98 48.39
C SER A 52 9.96 24.49 47.20
N ARG A 53 10.98 25.36 47.46
CA ARG A 53 11.87 25.88 46.44
C ARG A 53 13.20 25.14 46.44
N LEU A 54 13.82 24.91 47.58
CA LEU A 54 15.14 24.29 47.66
C LEU A 54 15.02 22.86 48.20
N LEU A 55 15.37 21.91 47.37
CA LEU A 55 15.39 20.50 47.68
C LEU A 55 16.79 20.08 48.15
N TYR A 56 16.91 19.47 49.34
CA TYR A 56 18.17 18.93 49.85
C TYR A 56 18.06 17.43 50.02
N LEU A 57 18.74 16.69 49.16
CA LEU A 57 18.74 15.22 49.10
C LEU A 57 20.05 14.67 49.65
N THR A 58 19.94 13.64 50.49
CA THR A 58 21.05 12.97 51.17
C THR A 58 20.92 11.46 50.99
N HIS A 59 22.02 10.72 51.23
CA HIS A 59 22.01 9.26 51.18
C HIS A 59 21.56 8.70 49.83
N PRO A 60 22.34 8.96 48.76
CA PRO A 60 21.98 8.40 47.41
C PRO A 60 22.11 6.89 47.38
N ASP A 61 21.28 6.27 46.56
CA ASP A 61 21.42 4.86 46.22
C ASP A 61 22.49 4.70 45.15
N THR A 62 23.46 3.80 45.31
CA THR A 62 24.37 3.40 44.23
C THR A 62 23.66 2.40 43.34
N ILE A 63 23.58 2.72 42.03
CA ILE A 63 22.99 1.84 41.03
C ILE A 63 24.08 1.04 40.29
N TYR A 64 23.99 -0.27 40.42
CA TYR A 64 24.87 -1.20 39.71
C TYR A 64 24.21 -1.61 38.38
N LEU A 65 24.91 -1.36 37.28
CA LEU A 65 24.36 -1.60 35.94
C LEU A 65 24.46 -3.07 35.51
N GLY A 66 25.54 -3.78 35.84
CA GLY A 66 25.75 -5.16 35.36
C GLY A 66 25.66 -5.21 33.84
N GLU A 67 24.76 -6.04 33.32
CA GLU A 67 24.47 -6.14 31.88
C GLU A 67 23.56 -5.04 31.31
N LYS A 68 22.98 -4.20 32.19
CA LYS A 68 22.09 -3.11 31.78
C LYS A 68 22.84 -1.98 31.08
N GLY A 69 22.17 -1.31 30.17
CA GLY A 69 22.64 -0.09 29.54
C GLY A 69 22.17 1.15 30.29
N LEU A 70 23.00 2.20 30.34
CA LEU A 70 22.62 3.55 30.79
C LEU A 70 22.50 4.46 29.57
N TYR A 71 21.40 5.20 29.50
CA TYR A 71 21.12 6.18 28.43
C TYR A 71 20.82 7.53 29.02
N ILE A 72 21.47 8.56 28.48
CA ILE A 72 21.24 9.97 28.82
C ILE A 72 20.79 10.68 27.56
N ASN A 73 19.60 11.29 27.60
CA ASN A 73 19.01 11.96 26.42
C ASN A 73 19.09 11.10 25.15
N ASN A 74 18.67 9.83 25.25
CA ASN A 74 18.69 8.82 24.19
C ASN A 74 20.07 8.37 23.70
N LYS A 75 21.17 8.80 24.30
CA LYS A 75 22.53 8.38 23.98
C LYS A 75 23.02 7.32 24.95
N HIS A 76 23.59 6.22 24.44
CA HIS A 76 24.20 5.16 25.25
C HIS A 76 25.52 5.65 25.85
N ILE A 77 25.71 5.44 27.16
CA ILE A 77 26.88 5.83 27.91
C ILE A 77 27.64 4.59 28.40
N ASN A 78 28.87 4.41 27.93
CA ASN A 78 29.64 3.20 28.21
C ASN A 78 30.80 3.42 29.20
N ASN A 79 31.20 4.70 29.48
CA ASN A 79 32.41 5.05 30.25
C ASN A 79 32.07 5.56 31.66
N ILE A 80 31.31 4.79 32.42
CA ILE A 80 30.76 5.18 33.72
C ILE A 80 31.60 4.53 34.84
N ALA A 81 32.03 5.35 35.78
CA ALA A 81 32.66 4.90 37.01
C ALA A 81 31.64 4.67 38.14
N GLU A 82 30.64 5.56 38.26
CA GLU A 82 29.66 5.50 39.35
C GLU A 82 28.35 6.14 38.92
N LEU A 83 27.22 5.55 39.34
CA LEU A 83 25.85 6.07 39.12
C LEU A 83 25.12 6.17 40.48
N LEU A 84 24.84 7.39 40.92
CA LEU A 84 24.11 7.66 42.14
C LEU A 84 22.73 8.17 41.86
N ARG A 85 21.71 7.63 42.55
CA ARG A 85 20.32 8.06 42.50
C ARG A 85 19.97 8.82 43.81
N PHE A 86 19.54 10.05 43.65
CA PHE A 86 19.03 10.90 44.74
C PHE A 86 17.51 11.01 44.59
N THR A 87 16.77 10.73 45.65
CA THR A 87 15.29 10.80 45.64
C THR A 87 14.72 11.14 47.04
N ASP A 88 13.57 11.83 47.06
CA ASP A 88 12.74 12.00 48.23
C ASP A 88 11.41 11.24 48.12
N GLY A 89 11.29 10.36 47.11
CA GLY A 89 10.05 9.64 46.78
C GLY A 89 9.15 10.38 45.78
N HIS A 90 9.30 11.70 45.62
CA HIS A 90 8.54 12.49 44.63
C HIS A 90 9.41 12.92 43.44
N TYR A 91 10.64 13.33 43.70
CA TYR A 91 11.62 13.72 42.69
C TYR A 91 12.73 12.68 42.62
N ILE A 92 13.24 12.46 41.43
CA ILE A 92 14.37 11.58 41.15
C ILE A 92 15.40 12.36 40.36
N PHE A 93 16.65 12.33 40.83
CA PHE A 93 17.81 12.90 40.17
C PHE A 93 18.95 11.89 40.17
N TYR A 94 19.80 12.00 39.16
CA TYR A 94 20.98 11.15 39.04
C TYR A 94 22.26 11.96 39.00
N ARG A 95 23.33 11.40 39.58
CA ARG A 95 24.68 11.84 39.35
C ARG A 95 25.43 10.73 38.65
N VAL A 96 25.93 11.02 37.44
CA VAL A 96 26.74 10.12 36.64
C VAL A 96 28.15 10.58 36.71
N THR A 97 29.05 9.74 37.24
CA THR A 97 30.49 9.97 37.31
C THR A 97 31.17 9.13 36.21
N TYR A 98 31.94 9.78 35.35
CA TYR A 98 32.63 9.14 34.23
C TYR A 98 34.02 8.64 34.67
N ASN A 99 34.60 7.71 33.88
CA ASN A 99 35.95 7.13 34.18
C ASN A 99 37.07 8.18 34.22
N ASN A 100 36.90 9.33 33.62
CA ASN A 100 37.85 10.45 33.65
C ASN A 100 37.69 11.36 34.89
N GLY A 101 36.79 11.00 35.81
CA GLY A 101 36.50 11.76 37.03
C GLY A 101 35.55 12.93 36.85
N TYR A 102 35.16 13.26 35.62
CA TYR A 102 34.09 14.23 35.37
C TYR A 102 32.73 13.67 35.82
N TYR A 103 31.85 14.52 36.33
CA TYR A 103 30.48 14.12 36.65
C TYR A 103 29.48 15.16 36.22
N GLU A 104 28.26 14.69 35.98
CA GLU A 104 27.11 15.54 35.71
C GLU A 104 25.88 15.14 36.53
N ASN A 105 25.05 16.13 36.83
CA ASN A 105 23.78 15.93 37.49
C ASN A 105 22.64 16.03 36.48
N LEU A 106 21.66 15.14 36.61
CA LEU A 106 20.58 14.93 35.61
C LEU A 106 19.24 14.79 36.32
N GLU A 107 18.17 15.26 35.69
CA GLU A 107 16.80 14.94 36.15
C GLU A 107 16.45 13.48 35.78
N GLY A 108 15.51 12.88 36.51
CA GLY A 108 15.12 11.50 36.35
C GLY A 108 14.58 11.18 34.96
N ASN A 109 13.98 12.16 34.26
CA ASN A 109 13.47 12.02 32.90
C ASN A 109 14.55 12.07 31.81
N GLU A 110 15.76 12.51 32.14
CA GLU A 110 16.90 12.52 31.22
C GLU A 110 17.65 11.17 31.21
N VAL A 111 17.41 10.32 32.22
CA VAL A 111 18.15 9.07 32.46
C VAL A 111 17.24 7.87 32.26
N TYR A 112 17.69 6.93 31.44
CA TYR A 112 17.03 5.65 31.26
C TYR A 112 18.02 4.50 31.52
N ILE A 113 17.62 3.55 32.36
CA ILE A 113 18.37 2.32 32.67
C ILE A 113 17.55 1.15 32.18
N THR A 114 18.12 0.33 31.32
CA THR A 114 17.42 -0.81 30.70
C THR A 114 16.99 -1.84 31.76
N ARG A 115 15.88 -2.52 31.49
CA ARG A 115 15.33 -3.57 32.36
C ARG A 115 15.75 -4.95 31.86
N THR A 116 15.54 -5.20 30.56
CA THR A 116 15.79 -6.51 29.94
C THR A 116 16.46 -6.28 28.59
N PRO A 117 17.70 -6.68 28.38
CA PRO A 117 18.32 -6.63 27.07
C PRO A 117 17.66 -7.58 26.07
N ILE A 118 17.87 -7.33 24.78
CA ILE A 118 17.40 -8.19 23.69
C ILE A 118 18.04 -9.57 23.84
N ASP A 119 17.22 -10.63 23.74
CA ASP A 119 17.70 -12.02 23.74
C ASP A 119 18.47 -12.30 22.45
N LYS A 120 19.72 -12.76 22.61
CA LYS A 120 20.65 -13.07 21.51
C LYS A 120 20.93 -14.57 21.36
N ASN A 121 20.27 -15.39 22.14
CA ASN A 121 20.50 -16.81 22.11
C ASN A 121 20.23 -17.39 20.71
N GLU A 122 20.92 -18.47 20.38
CA GLU A 122 20.66 -19.22 19.17
C GLU A 122 19.19 -19.67 19.13
N GLY A 123 18.52 -19.47 18.01
CA GLY A 123 17.09 -19.74 17.84
C GLY A 123 16.15 -18.63 18.31
N SER A 124 16.67 -17.53 18.88
CA SER A 124 15.84 -16.36 19.22
C SER A 124 15.33 -15.64 17.95
N ILE A 125 14.25 -14.81 18.09
CA ILE A 125 13.77 -13.97 16.98
C ILE A 125 14.87 -13.01 16.51
N TRP A 126 15.72 -12.51 17.41
CA TRP A 126 16.86 -11.68 17.03
C TRP A 126 17.86 -12.43 16.14
N ASP A 127 18.16 -13.67 16.48
CA ASP A 127 19.06 -14.52 15.70
C ASP A 127 18.47 -14.85 14.33
N TYR A 128 17.17 -15.17 14.29
CA TYR A 128 16.41 -15.34 13.04
C TYR A 128 16.51 -14.11 12.12
N LEU A 129 16.24 -12.90 12.64
CA LEU A 129 16.29 -11.67 11.85
C LEU A 129 17.71 -11.40 11.31
N ARG A 130 18.73 -11.69 12.10
CA ARG A 130 20.11 -11.60 11.63
C ARG A 130 20.41 -12.59 10.53
N LYS A 131 19.94 -13.83 10.67
CA LYS A 131 20.12 -14.87 9.64
C LYS A 131 19.43 -14.48 8.32
N LEU A 132 18.23 -13.91 8.39
CA LEU A 132 17.58 -13.33 7.21
C LEU A 132 18.43 -12.24 6.56
N ALA A 133 19.00 -11.33 7.34
CA ALA A 133 19.85 -10.26 6.85
C ALA A 133 21.17 -10.78 6.23
N ASP A 134 21.72 -11.84 6.79
CA ASP A 134 22.98 -12.44 6.32
C ASP A 134 22.80 -13.18 4.99
N GLU A 135 21.74 -13.97 4.82
CA GLU A 135 21.58 -14.85 3.66
C GLU A 135 20.81 -14.22 2.49
N THR A 136 19.93 -13.24 2.78
CA THR A 136 19.09 -12.63 1.74
C THR A 136 19.34 -11.12 1.56
N GLY A 137 20.38 -10.59 2.21
CA GLY A 137 20.78 -9.19 2.06
C GLY A 137 21.64 -8.97 0.81
N LEU A 138 21.56 -7.77 0.23
CA LEU A 138 22.38 -7.37 -0.91
C LEU A 138 23.88 -7.37 -0.52
N ILE A 139 24.69 -8.08 -1.29
CA ILE A 139 26.15 -8.15 -1.17
C ILE A 139 26.74 -7.21 -2.21
N THR A 140 27.77 -6.44 -1.84
CA THR A 140 28.55 -5.61 -2.79
C THR A 140 29.79 -6.38 -3.24
N GLU A 141 30.27 -6.09 -4.44
CA GLU A 141 31.45 -6.77 -5.05
C GLU A 141 32.73 -6.68 -4.19
N GLU A 142 32.80 -5.71 -3.27
CA GLU A 142 33.96 -5.44 -2.42
C GLU A 142 33.88 -6.11 -1.03
N ASP A 143 32.76 -6.78 -0.70
CA ASP A 143 32.44 -7.20 0.68
C ASP A 143 31.96 -8.64 0.77
N ASP A 144 32.46 -9.39 1.75
CA ASP A 144 32.01 -10.75 2.09
C ASP A 144 30.67 -10.77 2.88
N LYS A 145 30.19 -9.62 3.36
CA LYS A 145 28.98 -9.51 4.18
C LYS A 145 27.92 -8.62 3.50
N SER A 146 26.67 -8.98 3.67
CA SER A 146 25.58 -8.16 3.17
C SER A 146 25.54 -6.77 3.84
N ILE A 147 25.00 -5.77 3.13
CA ILE A 147 24.81 -4.42 3.66
C ILE A 147 23.97 -4.46 4.94
N LEU A 148 22.93 -5.30 5.00
CA LEU A 148 22.04 -5.42 6.16
C LEU A 148 22.76 -6.07 7.34
N SER A 149 23.59 -7.09 7.13
CA SER A 149 24.40 -7.70 8.20
C SER A 149 25.23 -6.67 8.93
N LYS A 150 25.89 -5.78 8.18
CA LYS A 150 26.68 -4.68 8.77
C LYS A 150 25.82 -3.71 9.55
N GLN A 151 24.59 -3.45 9.12
CA GLN A 151 23.66 -2.58 9.83
C GLN A 151 23.18 -3.23 11.14
N TYR A 152 22.90 -4.54 11.14
CA TYR A 152 22.52 -5.29 12.34
C TYR A 152 23.62 -5.31 13.40
N GLU A 153 24.91 -5.30 13.02
CA GLU A 153 26.04 -5.17 13.95
C GLU A 153 26.06 -3.81 14.69
N LEU A 154 25.42 -2.78 14.13
CA LEU A 154 25.32 -1.46 14.75
C LEU A 154 24.15 -1.33 15.73
N VAL A 155 23.30 -2.34 15.85
CA VAL A 155 22.14 -2.30 16.76
C VAL A 155 22.59 -2.45 18.21
N ASP A 156 22.14 -1.52 19.06
CA ASP A 156 22.39 -1.59 20.50
C ASP A 156 21.39 -2.55 21.16
N VAL A 157 21.81 -3.79 21.33
CA VAL A 157 21.02 -4.90 21.89
C VAL A 157 20.74 -4.77 23.40
N LYS A 158 21.42 -3.83 24.11
CA LYS A 158 21.10 -3.53 25.51
C LYS A 158 19.87 -2.63 25.64
N ARG A 159 19.46 -1.97 24.57
CA ARG A 159 18.36 -1.01 24.57
C ARG A 159 17.01 -1.74 24.43
N ASP A 160 16.19 -1.68 25.47
CA ASP A 160 14.85 -2.31 25.53
C ASP A 160 13.68 -1.32 25.39
N ASN A 161 13.94 -0.03 25.29
CA ASN A 161 12.94 1.01 25.18
C ASN A 161 12.67 1.49 23.72
N VAL A 162 13.16 0.75 22.75
CA VAL A 162 12.88 0.96 21.32
C VAL A 162 11.79 -0.02 20.83
N PRO A 163 10.99 0.32 19.82
CA PRO A 163 9.96 -0.55 19.27
C PRO A 163 10.48 -1.93 18.83
N LEU A 164 11.75 -2.06 18.42
CA LEU A 164 12.36 -3.34 18.10
C LEU A 164 12.31 -4.32 19.28
N ALA A 165 12.58 -3.85 20.50
CA ALA A 165 12.58 -4.73 21.67
C ALA A 165 11.19 -5.31 21.96
N GLN A 166 10.14 -4.52 21.71
CA GLN A 166 8.76 -5.00 21.82
C GLN A 166 8.38 -5.89 20.62
N TYR A 167 8.87 -5.59 19.42
CA TYR A 167 8.62 -6.39 18.22
C TYR A 167 9.13 -7.83 18.36
N ILE A 168 10.31 -8.02 18.94
CA ILE A 168 10.95 -9.34 19.10
C ILE A 168 10.68 -10.02 20.45
N GLY A 169 10.01 -9.36 21.38
CA GLY A 169 9.78 -9.87 22.74
C GLY A 169 8.37 -9.64 23.25
N ASP A 170 7.64 -10.71 23.52
CA ASP A 170 6.23 -10.70 23.97
C ASP A 170 5.95 -10.00 25.33
N LYS A 171 6.97 -9.46 26.02
CA LYS A 171 6.85 -9.16 27.48
C LYS A 171 6.79 -7.68 27.83
N THR A 172 6.94 -6.76 26.91
CA THR A 172 6.96 -5.32 27.23
C THR A 172 5.72 -4.64 26.64
N LYS A 173 4.90 -4.04 27.52
CA LYS A 173 3.77 -3.20 27.07
C LYS A 173 4.29 -1.95 26.37
N LEU A 174 3.64 -1.60 25.28
CA LEU A 174 3.85 -0.32 24.58
C LEU A 174 3.56 0.85 25.51
N ALA A 175 4.43 1.86 25.47
CA ALA A 175 4.21 3.06 26.25
C ALA A 175 3.07 3.91 25.64
N THR A 176 2.28 4.52 26.51
CA THR A 176 1.27 5.51 26.15
C THR A 176 1.61 6.86 26.76
N TYR A 177 1.24 7.93 26.07
CA TYR A 177 1.53 9.30 26.46
C TYR A 177 0.25 10.11 26.62
N SER A 178 0.27 11.13 27.46
CA SER A 178 -0.84 12.06 27.58
C SER A 178 -1.04 12.86 26.29
N MET A 179 -2.30 13.09 25.94
CA MET A 179 -2.65 13.94 24.80
C MET A 179 -2.05 15.34 24.96
N PRO A 180 -1.36 15.89 23.94
CA PRO A 180 -0.89 17.26 23.97
C PRO A 180 -2.04 18.25 24.13
N LYS A 181 -1.79 19.35 24.87
CA LYS A 181 -2.78 20.43 25.02
C LYS A 181 -3.31 20.97 23.69
N HIS A 182 -2.43 21.05 22.69
CA HIS A 182 -2.71 21.50 21.34
C HIS A 182 -2.06 20.56 20.33
N VAL A 183 -2.80 20.21 19.28
CA VAL A 183 -2.32 19.49 18.11
C VAL A 183 -2.46 20.42 16.90
N TYR A 184 -1.45 20.46 16.05
CA TYR A 184 -1.32 21.41 14.95
C TYR A 184 -1.46 20.69 13.60
N TYR A 185 -2.16 21.33 12.65
CA TYR A 185 -2.44 20.77 11.33
C TYR A 185 -2.03 21.72 10.20
N PRO A 186 -0.72 22.06 10.08
CA PRO A 186 -0.24 23.05 9.09
C PRO A 186 -0.42 22.60 7.65
N PHE A 187 -0.66 21.32 7.41
CA PHE A 187 -0.91 20.75 6.07
C PHE A 187 -2.40 20.45 5.82
N GLY A 188 -3.29 20.86 6.76
CA GLY A 188 -4.70 20.47 6.73
C GLY A 188 -4.91 19.03 7.22
N CYS A 189 -6.14 18.66 7.50
CA CYS A 189 -6.49 17.30 7.90
C CYS A 189 -7.96 17.01 7.58
N ASN A 190 -8.34 15.75 7.68
CA ASN A 190 -9.71 15.26 7.76
C ASN A 190 -9.89 14.48 9.08
N ALA A 191 -11.05 13.86 9.26
CA ALA A 191 -11.37 13.17 10.52
C ALA A 191 -10.42 12.00 10.81
N SER A 192 -10.19 11.11 9.85
CA SER A 192 -9.31 9.95 10.03
C SER A 192 -7.84 10.35 10.15
N GLN A 193 -7.37 11.32 9.38
CA GLN A 193 -6.02 11.88 9.50
C GLN A 193 -5.79 12.52 10.86
N LYS A 194 -6.79 13.25 11.40
CA LYS A 194 -6.75 13.80 12.75
C LYS A 194 -6.56 12.70 13.78
N ALA A 195 -7.37 11.64 13.73
CA ALA A 195 -7.25 10.49 14.63
C ALA A 195 -5.86 9.82 14.52
N ALA A 196 -5.33 9.65 13.31
CA ALA A 196 -4.01 9.07 13.09
C ALA A 196 -2.87 9.93 13.68
N VAL A 197 -2.93 11.25 13.54
CA VAL A 197 -1.96 12.18 14.16
C VAL A 197 -2.03 12.11 15.68
N GLU A 198 -3.22 12.11 16.26
CA GLU A 198 -3.43 12.01 17.71
C GLU A 198 -2.92 10.67 18.26
N ALA A 199 -3.18 9.55 17.56
CA ALA A 199 -2.65 8.21 17.89
C ALA A 199 -1.11 8.20 17.88
N ALA A 200 -0.48 8.75 16.86
CA ALA A 200 0.98 8.85 16.74
C ALA A 200 1.62 9.69 17.86
N LEU A 201 0.92 10.67 18.40
CA LEU A 201 1.43 11.54 19.46
C LEU A 201 1.20 10.99 20.87
N THR A 202 0.35 9.97 21.02
CA THR A 202 -0.08 9.41 22.30
C THR A 202 0.36 7.97 22.54
N HIS A 203 0.92 7.29 21.53
CA HIS A 203 1.38 5.91 21.65
C HIS A 203 2.81 5.77 21.14
N GLN A 204 3.55 4.83 21.73
CA GLN A 204 4.92 4.52 21.33
C GLN A 204 4.99 3.95 19.93
N VAL A 205 4.03 3.09 19.58
CA VAL A 205 3.83 2.57 18.23
C VAL A 205 2.43 2.90 17.78
N SER A 206 2.27 3.39 16.54
CA SER A 206 0.99 3.57 15.88
C SER A 206 1.08 3.09 14.44
N ILE A 207 0.02 2.46 13.96
CA ILE A 207 -0.09 1.92 12.61
C ILE A 207 -1.16 2.70 11.87
N ILE A 208 -0.84 3.13 10.64
CA ILE A 208 -1.74 3.89 9.78
C ILE A 208 -1.96 3.08 8.50
N GLN A 209 -3.16 2.56 8.35
CA GLN A 209 -3.63 1.97 7.10
C GLN A 209 -4.10 3.09 6.19
N GLY A 210 -3.39 3.32 5.11
CA GLY A 210 -3.64 4.45 4.21
C GLY A 210 -3.91 4.00 2.77
N PRO A 211 -5.16 3.70 2.42
CA PRO A 211 -5.55 3.43 1.05
C PRO A 211 -5.09 4.50 0.05
N PRO A 212 -5.04 4.19 -1.26
CA PRO A 212 -4.69 5.19 -2.27
C PRO A 212 -5.57 6.44 -2.16
N GLY A 213 -5.00 7.63 -2.35
CA GLY A 213 -5.77 8.88 -2.38
C GLY A 213 -6.32 9.38 -1.04
N THR A 214 -5.96 8.75 0.10
CA THR A 214 -6.45 9.15 1.44
C THR A 214 -5.54 10.13 2.18
N GLY A 215 -4.42 10.53 1.57
CA GLY A 215 -3.54 11.56 2.12
C GLY A 215 -2.52 11.07 3.15
N LYS A 216 -1.93 9.88 2.98
CA LYS A 216 -0.82 9.35 3.79
C LYS A 216 0.27 10.41 4.05
N THR A 217 0.82 10.99 2.99
CA THR A 217 1.89 12.00 3.09
C THR A 217 1.46 13.22 3.88
N GLN A 218 0.22 13.68 3.73
CA GLN A 218 -0.32 14.81 4.49
C GLN A 218 -0.37 14.49 6.00
N THR A 219 -0.77 13.28 6.36
CA THR A 219 -0.77 12.78 7.74
C THR A 219 0.65 12.74 8.30
N ILE A 220 1.61 12.18 7.56
CA ILE A 220 3.03 12.15 7.93
C ILE A 220 3.56 13.57 8.20
N LEU A 221 3.28 14.52 7.33
CA LEU A 221 3.71 15.91 7.47
C LEU A 221 3.14 16.59 8.72
N ASN A 222 1.88 16.34 9.07
CA ASN A 222 1.28 16.84 10.30
C ASN A 222 1.92 16.21 11.54
N ILE A 223 2.25 14.92 11.50
CA ILE A 223 2.99 14.25 12.59
C ILE A 223 4.37 14.90 12.75
N ILE A 224 5.13 15.07 11.66
CA ILE A 224 6.45 15.75 11.67
C ILE A 224 6.32 17.14 12.27
N ALA A 225 5.35 17.93 11.84
CA ALA A 225 5.12 19.30 12.35
C ALA A 225 4.90 19.33 13.86
N ASN A 226 4.07 18.43 14.39
CA ASN A 226 3.83 18.32 15.84
C ASN A 226 5.08 17.88 16.61
N LEU A 227 5.87 17.00 16.04
CA LEU A 227 7.14 16.56 16.62
C LEU A 227 8.16 17.70 16.65
N LEU A 228 8.26 18.48 15.56
CA LEU A 228 9.11 19.68 15.51
C LEU A 228 8.67 20.74 16.54
N MET A 229 7.37 20.94 16.74
CA MET A 229 6.82 21.80 17.81
C MET A 229 7.31 21.38 19.19
N LYS A 230 7.47 20.08 19.43
CA LYS A 230 7.99 19.50 20.68
C LYS A 230 9.52 19.43 20.71
N GLY A 231 10.20 19.86 19.68
CA GLY A 231 11.68 19.78 19.56
C GLY A 231 12.22 18.36 19.40
N LYS A 232 11.40 17.44 18.89
CA LYS A 232 11.72 16.03 18.67
C LYS A 232 12.43 15.82 17.34
N THR A 233 13.27 14.78 17.29
CA THR A 233 13.99 14.35 16.11
C THR A 233 13.21 13.22 15.40
N VAL A 234 13.19 13.25 14.07
CA VAL A 234 12.38 12.36 13.24
C VAL A 234 13.25 11.73 12.14
N LEU A 235 13.19 10.42 12.05
CA LEU A 235 13.72 9.66 10.91
C LEU A 235 12.54 9.22 10.04
N VAL A 236 12.49 9.63 8.78
CA VAL A 236 11.51 9.15 7.80
C VAL A 236 12.19 8.15 6.89
N VAL A 237 11.63 6.97 6.76
CA VAL A 237 12.16 5.88 5.94
C VAL A 237 11.11 5.31 4.99
N SER A 238 11.58 4.93 3.80
CA SER A 238 10.78 4.17 2.84
C SER A 238 11.71 3.33 1.95
N ASN A 239 11.22 2.24 1.37
CA ASN A 239 11.92 1.52 0.32
C ASN A 239 11.89 2.30 -1.01
N ASN A 240 10.92 3.19 -1.17
CA ASN A 240 10.75 4.00 -2.37
C ASN A 240 11.32 5.41 -2.16
N ASN A 241 12.34 5.77 -2.95
CA ASN A 241 12.95 7.10 -2.89
C ASN A 241 11.96 8.23 -3.22
N SER A 242 10.99 7.99 -4.11
CA SER A 242 9.98 9.01 -4.48
C SER A 242 9.05 9.37 -3.32
N ALA A 243 8.73 8.42 -2.43
CA ALA A 243 7.92 8.69 -1.25
C ALA A 243 8.63 9.65 -0.28
N VAL A 244 9.92 9.39 -0.05
CA VAL A 244 10.76 10.22 0.82
C VAL A 244 10.99 11.61 0.20
N GLU A 245 11.17 11.68 -1.13
CA GLU A 245 11.32 12.95 -1.87
C GLU A 245 10.08 13.82 -1.76
N ASN A 246 8.89 13.24 -1.91
CA ASN A 246 7.62 13.96 -1.78
C ASN A 246 7.45 14.63 -0.39
N VAL A 247 7.90 13.96 0.68
CA VAL A 247 7.93 14.58 2.03
C VAL A 247 8.86 15.80 2.06
N ALA A 248 10.06 15.66 1.46
CA ALA A 248 11.03 16.77 1.40
C ALA A 248 10.50 17.95 0.61
N GLU A 249 9.93 17.72 -0.57
CA GLU A 249 9.37 18.75 -1.45
C GLU A 249 8.25 19.54 -0.76
N LYS A 250 7.33 18.84 -0.11
CA LYS A 250 6.22 19.49 0.61
C LYS A 250 6.69 20.31 1.81
N LEU A 251 7.68 19.85 2.57
CA LEU A 251 8.30 20.62 3.64
C LEU A 251 9.03 21.85 3.06
N ASN A 252 9.73 21.70 1.94
CA ASN A 252 10.41 22.79 1.26
C ASN A 252 9.42 23.83 0.72
N GLY A 253 8.29 23.41 0.17
CA GLY A 253 7.22 24.30 -0.30
C GLY A 253 6.67 25.22 0.79
N GLU A 254 6.70 24.81 2.06
CA GLU A 254 6.33 25.67 3.20
C GLU A 254 7.53 26.43 3.82
N GLY A 255 8.72 26.35 3.21
CA GLY A 255 9.95 27.01 3.68
C GLY A 255 10.64 26.27 4.83
N LEU A 256 10.28 25.01 5.09
CA LEU A 256 10.81 24.19 6.18
C LEU A 256 11.92 23.23 5.72
N GLY A 257 12.27 23.22 4.45
CA GLY A 257 13.27 22.32 3.85
C GLY A 257 14.66 22.43 4.48
N PHE A 258 15.02 23.56 5.07
CA PHE A 258 16.30 23.73 5.77
C PHE A 258 16.42 22.86 7.03
N LEU A 259 15.35 22.30 7.57
CA LEU A 259 15.33 21.39 8.71
C LEU A 259 15.56 19.93 8.31
N VAL A 260 15.68 19.64 7.01
CA VAL A 260 15.68 18.29 6.45
C VAL A 260 17.07 17.92 5.98
N ALA A 261 17.55 16.72 6.36
CA ALA A 261 18.77 16.11 5.85
C ALA A 261 18.47 14.80 5.12
N LYS A 262 18.91 14.69 3.86
CA LYS A 262 18.80 13.47 3.06
C LYS A 262 20.05 12.61 3.22
N LEU A 263 19.97 11.47 3.92
CA LEU A 263 21.13 10.64 4.30
C LEU A 263 21.05 9.19 3.80
N GLY A 264 20.11 8.86 2.92
CA GLY A 264 19.82 7.47 2.54
C GLY A 264 20.96 6.75 1.84
N SER A 265 21.51 7.28 0.75
CA SER A 265 22.64 6.72 0.01
C SER A 265 23.92 7.52 0.22
N VAL A 266 25.06 6.99 -0.21
CA VAL A 266 26.35 7.73 -0.21
C VAL A 266 26.20 9.00 -1.05
N GLN A 267 25.63 8.89 -2.25
CA GLN A 267 25.38 10.01 -3.16
C GLN A 267 24.47 11.06 -2.52
N ASN A 268 23.42 10.65 -1.83
CA ASN A 268 22.53 11.57 -1.13
C ASN A 268 23.26 12.31 0.01
N LYS A 269 24.09 11.61 0.77
CA LYS A 269 24.92 12.22 1.82
C LYS A 269 25.90 13.24 1.26
N GLU A 270 26.60 12.92 0.18
CA GLU A 270 27.54 13.80 -0.49
C GLU A 270 26.84 15.04 -1.06
N SER A 271 25.74 14.84 -1.77
CA SER A 271 24.93 15.93 -2.32
C SER A 271 24.37 16.83 -1.22
N PHE A 272 23.87 16.27 -0.14
CA PHE A 272 23.35 17.03 1.00
C PHE A 272 24.46 17.87 1.66
N ILE A 273 25.65 17.26 1.90
CA ILE A 273 26.77 17.96 2.53
C ILE A 273 27.29 19.08 1.63
N ALA A 274 27.36 18.89 0.32
CA ALA A 274 27.77 19.90 -0.63
C ALA A 274 26.79 21.10 -0.69
N ASN A 275 25.49 20.80 -0.51
CA ASN A 275 24.41 21.77 -0.69
C ASN A 275 23.65 22.06 0.60
N GLN A 276 24.32 22.09 1.77
CA GLN A 276 23.66 22.39 3.05
C GLN A 276 22.93 23.73 2.99
N PRO A 277 21.60 23.76 3.21
CA PRO A 277 20.83 24.99 3.10
C PRO A 277 21.18 25.98 4.20
N GLU A 278 21.19 27.25 3.90
CA GLU A 278 21.28 28.32 4.90
C GLU A 278 19.94 28.53 5.61
N TYR A 279 19.94 29.28 6.71
CA TYR A 279 18.68 29.66 7.33
C TYR A 279 17.89 30.60 6.40
N PRO A 280 16.61 30.36 6.18
CA PRO A 280 15.76 31.28 5.41
C PRO A 280 15.58 32.60 6.18
N ALA A 281 15.20 33.67 5.47
CA ALA A 281 14.80 34.91 6.11
C ALA A 281 13.51 34.67 6.91
N MET A 282 13.61 34.69 8.23
CA MET A 282 12.50 34.42 9.18
C MET A 282 11.78 35.70 9.63
N THR A 283 12.02 36.82 8.93
CA THR A 283 11.27 38.07 9.10
C THR A 283 9.81 37.82 8.73
N GLY A 284 8.89 38.05 9.65
CA GLY A 284 7.46 37.73 9.48
C GLY A 284 7.01 36.36 9.98
N TRP A 285 7.91 35.52 10.47
CA TRP A 285 7.54 34.28 11.14
C TRP A 285 7.14 34.47 12.59
N LYS A 286 7.60 35.58 13.21
CA LYS A 286 7.28 35.90 14.61
C LYS A 286 5.86 36.42 14.73
N ILE A 287 5.17 35.94 15.75
CA ILE A 287 3.79 36.34 16.09
C ILE A 287 3.85 37.22 17.34
N ASP A 288 3.06 38.32 17.39
CA ASP A 288 2.85 39.10 18.62
C ASP A 288 2.09 38.28 19.65
N GLU A 289 2.52 38.35 20.91
CA GLU A 289 1.95 37.56 22.01
C GLU A 289 0.43 37.70 22.15
N GLN A 290 -0.13 38.88 21.79
CA GLN A 290 -1.57 39.12 21.82
C GLN A 290 -2.37 38.35 20.76
N THR A 291 -1.74 37.98 19.68
CA THR A 291 -2.37 37.21 18.57
C THR A 291 -2.37 35.72 18.83
N THR A 292 -1.44 35.22 19.63
CA THR A 292 -1.24 33.77 19.88
C THR A 292 -2.44 33.11 20.58
N THR A 293 -3.15 33.81 21.44
CA THR A 293 -4.29 33.31 22.23
C THR A 293 -5.62 33.27 21.45
N LYS A 294 -5.74 34.06 20.38
CA LYS A 294 -6.96 34.10 19.55
C LYS A 294 -6.97 33.10 18.38
N ASN A 295 -5.79 32.58 17.96
CA ASN A 295 -5.64 31.90 16.67
C ASN A 295 -5.97 30.38 16.67
N LEU A 296 -6.13 29.75 17.82
CA LEU A 296 -6.66 28.38 17.95
C LEU A 296 -7.92 28.45 18.81
N SER A 297 -8.98 29.05 18.28
CA SER A 297 -10.25 29.08 19.02
C SER A 297 -10.78 27.65 19.13
N LYS A 298 -11.22 27.25 20.33
CA LYS A 298 -11.95 26.00 20.54
C LYS A 298 -13.10 25.86 19.53
N ASP A 299 -13.68 26.98 19.14
CA ASP A 299 -14.82 27.08 18.24
C ASP A 299 -14.46 26.63 16.81
N SER A 300 -13.27 27.00 16.30
CA SER A 300 -12.81 26.56 14.97
C SER A 300 -12.52 25.06 14.92
N LEU A 301 -11.92 24.49 15.96
CA LEU A 301 -11.68 23.05 16.07
C LEU A 301 -12.99 22.25 16.18
N GLN A 302 -13.96 22.79 16.92
CA GLN A 302 -15.27 22.15 17.08
C GLN A 302 -16.09 22.26 15.79
N ALA A 303 -16.08 23.40 15.12
CA ALA A 303 -16.73 23.58 13.83
C ALA A 303 -16.16 22.64 12.76
N VAL A 304 -14.83 22.49 12.71
CA VAL A 304 -14.15 21.55 11.80
C VAL A 304 -14.55 20.09 12.12
N ALA A 305 -14.60 19.70 13.41
CA ALA A 305 -15.00 18.35 13.78
C ALA A 305 -16.46 18.05 13.40
N GLN A 306 -17.39 18.95 13.70
CA GLN A 306 -18.80 18.83 13.31
C GLN A 306 -18.97 18.79 11.79
N GLY A 307 -18.18 19.61 11.08
CA GLY A 307 -18.16 19.62 9.63
C GLY A 307 -17.71 18.28 9.03
N PHE A 308 -16.67 17.66 9.58
CA PHE A 308 -16.21 16.34 9.13
C PHE A 308 -17.27 15.25 9.36
N ASP A 309 -17.90 15.24 10.53
CA ASP A 309 -18.96 14.27 10.83
C ASP A 309 -20.14 14.44 9.87
N ALA A 310 -20.51 15.67 9.55
CA ALA A 310 -21.57 15.96 8.59
C ALA A 310 -21.19 15.56 7.15
N GLN A 311 -19.95 15.84 6.69
CA GLN A 311 -19.45 15.41 5.39
C GLN A 311 -19.42 13.89 5.26
N LEU A 312 -18.95 13.21 6.29
CA LEU A 312 -18.91 11.74 6.34
C LEU A 312 -20.32 11.15 6.22
N ARG A 313 -21.28 11.71 6.96
CA ARG A 313 -22.69 11.28 6.90
C ARG A 313 -23.28 11.57 5.52
N GLN A 314 -23.02 12.73 4.95
CA GLN A 314 -23.48 13.11 3.60
C GLN A 314 -22.98 12.11 2.54
N ALA A 315 -21.68 11.80 2.56
CA ALA A 315 -21.08 10.89 1.59
C ALA A 315 -21.68 9.48 1.68
N LYS A 316 -21.89 8.96 2.92
CA LYS A 316 -22.56 7.67 3.13
C LYS A 316 -23.99 7.64 2.59
N LEU A 317 -24.77 8.67 2.88
CA LEU A 317 -26.15 8.77 2.39
C LEU A 317 -26.21 8.94 0.87
N LYS A 318 -25.25 9.67 0.28
CA LYS A 318 -25.15 9.80 -1.17
C LYS A 318 -24.81 8.46 -1.83
N ALA A 319 -23.87 7.69 -1.29
CA ALA A 319 -23.56 6.36 -1.80
C ALA A 319 -24.77 5.42 -1.72
N GLU A 320 -25.54 5.44 -0.62
CA GLU A 320 -26.79 4.70 -0.47
C GLU A 320 -27.85 5.15 -1.48
N TYR A 321 -27.99 6.47 -1.70
CA TYR A 321 -28.92 7.05 -2.66
C TYR A 321 -28.58 6.63 -4.09
N ASP A 322 -27.30 6.68 -4.48
CA ASP A 322 -26.84 6.29 -5.82
C ASP A 322 -27.03 4.78 -6.06
N ALA A 323 -26.80 3.94 -5.06
CA ALA A 323 -27.07 2.51 -5.12
C ALA A 323 -28.58 2.24 -5.26
N LEU A 324 -29.40 2.95 -4.48
CA LEU A 324 -30.85 2.83 -4.53
C LEU A 324 -31.41 3.24 -5.90
N LEU A 325 -30.89 4.29 -6.52
CA LEU A 325 -31.29 4.71 -7.87
C LEU A 325 -30.99 3.64 -8.92
N LYS A 326 -29.85 2.96 -8.82
CA LYS A 326 -29.51 1.86 -9.73
C LYS A 326 -30.46 0.67 -9.54
N GLU A 327 -30.68 0.26 -8.30
CA GLU A 327 -31.62 -0.84 -8.00
C GLU A 327 -33.04 -0.52 -8.47
N SER A 328 -33.50 0.72 -8.23
CA SER A 328 -34.81 1.17 -8.74
C SER A 328 -34.91 1.06 -10.26
N LYS A 329 -33.85 1.47 -10.98
CA LYS A 329 -33.79 1.37 -12.45
C LYS A 329 -33.81 -0.07 -12.94
N TYR A 330 -33.06 -0.99 -12.28
CA TYR A 330 -33.15 -2.42 -12.59
C TYR A 330 -34.53 -2.99 -12.32
N ASN A 331 -35.20 -2.53 -11.24
CA ASN A 331 -36.55 -2.94 -10.92
C ASN A 331 -37.57 -2.45 -11.98
N GLU A 332 -37.41 -1.21 -12.47
CA GLU A 332 -38.25 -0.63 -13.54
C GLU A 332 -38.09 -1.35 -14.90
N MET A 333 -36.92 -1.92 -15.19
CA MET A 333 -36.66 -2.69 -16.42
C MET A 333 -37.30 -4.07 -16.45
N ARG A 334 -37.83 -4.57 -15.32
CA ARG A 334 -38.61 -5.82 -15.30
C ARG A 334 -40.00 -5.56 -15.93
N GLU A 335 -40.35 -6.30 -16.99
CA GLU A 335 -41.58 -6.11 -17.79
C GLU A 335 -42.89 -6.21 -17.00
N ASP A 336 -42.83 -6.81 -15.78
CA ASP A 336 -44.03 -7.07 -14.95
C ASP A 336 -44.38 -5.94 -13.94
N ASN A 337 -43.72 -4.82 -13.94
CA ASN A 337 -43.81 -3.82 -12.85
C ASN A 337 -44.79 -2.66 -13.07
N GLN A 338 -45.91 -2.86 -13.78
CA GLN A 338 -46.88 -1.79 -14.06
C GLN A 338 -48.00 -1.58 -13.00
N THR A 339 -47.85 -2.05 -11.77
CA THR A 339 -48.86 -1.80 -10.72
C THR A 339 -48.38 -0.71 -9.76
N GLU A 340 -48.70 0.53 -10.05
CA GLU A 340 -48.50 1.64 -9.12
C GLU A 340 -49.61 1.63 -8.05
N ASP A 341 -49.22 1.13 -6.86
CA ASP A 341 -50.02 1.28 -5.64
C ASP A 341 -49.65 2.55 -4.90
N GLU A 342 -49.99 3.73 -5.45
CA GLU A 342 -49.67 5.06 -4.93
C GLU A 342 -49.92 5.23 -3.41
N TRP A 343 -50.86 4.49 -2.84
CA TRP A 343 -51.20 4.58 -1.41
C TRP A 343 -50.06 4.02 -0.50
N LEU A 344 -49.18 3.22 -1.05
CA LEU A 344 -47.97 2.73 -0.35
C LEU A 344 -46.82 3.78 -0.36
N ASN A 345 -46.85 4.68 -1.35
CA ASN A 345 -45.84 5.71 -1.47
C ASN A 345 -45.86 6.65 -0.25
N GLY A 346 -44.67 6.97 0.27
CA GLY A 346 -44.54 7.78 1.50
C GLY A 346 -44.81 7.04 2.80
N LYS A 347 -45.07 5.71 2.78
CA LYS A 347 -45.05 4.90 4.01
C LYS A 347 -43.59 4.70 4.49
N PRO A 348 -43.35 4.57 5.81
CA PRO A 348 -42.00 4.40 6.33
C PRO A 348 -41.29 3.22 5.66
N PRO A 349 -40.11 3.41 5.03
CA PRO A 349 -39.38 2.37 4.27
C PRO A 349 -39.10 1.13 5.12
N ALA A 350 -38.72 1.32 6.38
CA ALA A 350 -38.48 0.21 7.31
C ALA A 350 -39.70 -0.70 7.54
N LYS A 351 -40.93 -0.14 7.47
CA LYS A 351 -42.17 -0.93 7.59
C LYS A 351 -42.47 -1.67 6.30
N LEU A 352 -42.21 -1.03 5.15
CA LEU A 352 -42.41 -1.66 3.82
C LEU A 352 -41.45 -2.85 3.67
N MET A 353 -40.17 -2.66 3.97
CA MET A 353 -39.17 -3.73 3.92
C MET A 353 -39.48 -4.87 4.90
N LYS A 354 -39.95 -4.57 6.11
CA LYS A 354 -40.35 -5.60 7.08
C LYS A 354 -41.57 -6.38 6.61
N LEU A 355 -42.56 -5.72 5.94
CA LEU A 355 -43.69 -6.43 5.34
C LEU A 355 -43.23 -7.31 4.19
N LEU A 356 -42.39 -6.77 3.29
CA LEU A 356 -41.86 -7.48 2.13
C LEU A 356 -41.14 -8.76 2.57
N ASN A 357 -40.17 -8.67 3.46
CA ASN A 357 -39.39 -9.83 3.92
C ASN A 357 -40.31 -10.90 4.57
N ARG A 358 -41.22 -10.49 5.43
CA ARG A 358 -42.15 -11.44 6.07
C ARG A 358 -43.11 -12.08 5.07
N TYR A 359 -43.55 -11.32 4.09
CA TYR A 359 -44.46 -11.81 3.05
C TYR A 359 -43.73 -12.77 2.12
N GLN A 360 -42.52 -12.45 1.67
CA GLN A 360 -41.67 -13.33 0.86
C GLN A 360 -41.40 -14.65 1.56
N THR A 361 -40.93 -14.62 2.81
CA THR A 361 -40.67 -15.83 3.61
C THR A 361 -41.96 -16.69 3.75
N MET A 362 -43.10 -16.06 3.90
CA MET A 362 -44.37 -16.78 4.01
C MET A 362 -44.77 -17.46 2.69
N VAL A 363 -44.60 -16.78 1.56
CA VAL A 363 -44.88 -17.28 0.22
C VAL A 363 -43.92 -18.43 -0.14
N GLU A 364 -42.63 -18.28 0.15
CA GLU A 364 -41.62 -19.32 -0.08
C GLU A 364 -41.93 -20.61 0.69
N ASN A 365 -42.48 -20.49 1.91
CA ASN A 365 -42.92 -21.62 2.71
C ASN A 365 -44.30 -22.16 2.29
N GLY A 366 -44.89 -21.68 1.18
CA GLY A 366 -46.19 -22.15 0.67
C GLY A 366 -47.41 -21.68 1.50
N HIS A 367 -47.24 -20.68 2.38
CA HIS A 367 -48.29 -20.20 3.25
C HIS A 367 -48.95 -18.94 2.68
N LYS A 368 -50.29 -18.83 2.87
CA LYS A 368 -51.02 -17.58 2.55
C LYS A 368 -51.15 -16.70 3.79
N PRO A 369 -51.17 -15.36 3.64
CA PRO A 369 -51.30 -14.44 4.76
C PRO A 369 -52.61 -14.62 5.52
N GLY A 370 -52.53 -15.07 6.77
CA GLY A 370 -53.66 -15.31 7.66
C GLY A 370 -54.30 -14.01 8.15
N LEU A 371 -55.50 -14.09 8.75
CA LEU A 371 -56.26 -12.92 9.21
C LEU A 371 -55.44 -12.05 10.20
N TRP A 372 -54.73 -12.64 11.16
CA TRP A 372 -53.93 -11.94 12.13
C TRP A 372 -52.78 -11.17 11.48
N PHE A 373 -52.11 -11.76 10.50
CA PHE A 373 -51.06 -11.09 9.73
C PHE A 373 -51.59 -9.84 9.02
N ARG A 374 -52.74 -9.97 8.35
CA ARG A 374 -53.42 -8.87 7.65
C ARG A 374 -53.85 -7.74 8.58
N LEU A 375 -54.44 -8.06 9.75
CA LEU A 375 -54.86 -7.09 10.74
C LEU A 375 -53.66 -6.34 11.33
N GLN A 376 -52.58 -7.04 11.63
CA GLN A 376 -51.34 -6.42 12.13
C GLN A 376 -50.77 -5.37 11.17
N TRP A 377 -50.76 -5.68 9.87
CA TRP A 377 -50.26 -4.76 8.85
C TRP A 377 -51.29 -3.67 8.48
N ALA A 378 -52.56 -3.96 8.56
CA ALA A 378 -53.62 -2.95 8.40
C ALA A 378 -53.51 -1.86 9.49
N PHE A 379 -53.17 -2.25 10.72
CA PHE A 379 -52.91 -1.29 11.82
C PHE A 379 -51.68 -0.45 11.57
N SER A 380 -50.65 -1.00 10.90
CA SER A 380 -49.36 -0.35 10.68
C SER A 380 -49.29 0.53 9.43
N LEU A 381 -49.93 0.10 8.33
CA LEU A 381 -49.84 0.74 7.01
C LEU A 381 -51.21 1.27 6.48
N GLY A 382 -52.31 0.88 7.13
CA GLY A 382 -53.65 1.29 6.76
C GLY A 382 -54.53 0.12 6.22
N THR A 383 -55.83 0.32 6.23
CA THR A 383 -56.82 -0.75 5.93
C THR A 383 -56.76 -1.26 4.49
N LYS A 384 -56.22 -0.51 3.54
CA LYS A 384 -56.01 -0.94 2.15
C LYS A 384 -55.13 -2.18 2.03
N VAL A 385 -54.26 -2.48 3.04
CA VAL A 385 -53.43 -3.70 3.09
C VAL A 385 -54.29 -4.97 3.06
N LEU A 386 -55.52 -4.94 3.61
CA LEU A 386 -56.39 -6.12 3.67
C LEU A 386 -56.78 -6.65 2.28
N THR A 387 -57.07 -5.74 1.36
CA THR A 387 -57.40 -6.07 -0.03
C THR A 387 -56.15 -6.29 -0.89
N PHE A 388 -55.11 -5.54 -0.63
CA PHE A 388 -53.81 -5.63 -1.30
C PHE A 388 -53.18 -7.03 -1.18
N LEU A 389 -53.15 -7.60 0.01
CA LEU A 389 -52.57 -8.93 0.27
C LEU A 389 -53.42 -10.11 -0.27
N ASN A 390 -54.55 -9.82 -0.95
CA ASN A 390 -55.36 -10.83 -1.67
C ASN A 390 -54.92 -11.01 -3.13
N ARG A 391 -54.07 -10.15 -3.66
CA ARG A 391 -53.60 -10.22 -5.04
C ARG A 391 -52.60 -11.40 -5.24
N LYS A 392 -52.15 -11.60 -6.47
CA LYS A 392 -51.06 -12.57 -6.74
C LYS A 392 -49.82 -12.18 -5.98
N ALA A 393 -49.07 -13.16 -5.52
CA ALA A 393 -47.90 -12.93 -4.71
C ALA A 393 -46.83 -12.08 -5.43
N THR A 394 -46.63 -12.30 -6.71
CA THR A 394 -45.74 -11.49 -7.57
C THR A 394 -46.12 -10.02 -7.56
N ASP A 395 -47.44 -9.72 -7.74
CA ASP A 395 -47.93 -8.34 -7.81
C ASP A 395 -47.73 -7.62 -6.45
N VAL A 396 -47.95 -8.35 -5.33
CA VAL A 396 -47.76 -7.81 -3.99
C VAL A 396 -46.31 -7.51 -3.73
N ILE A 397 -45.39 -8.42 -4.11
CA ILE A 397 -43.94 -8.26 -3.95
C ILE A 397 -43.46 -7.06 -4.78
N ASN A 398 -43.79 -7.02 -6.07
CA ASN A 398 -43.40 -5.96 -6.99
C ASN A 398 -43.89 -4.57 -6.51
N SER A 399 -45.14 -4.47 -6.07
CA SER A 399 -45.69 -3.20 -5.53
C SER A 399 -45.00 -2.78 -4.23
N LEU A 400 -44.65 -3.73 -3.35
CA LEU A 400 -43.91 -3.42 -2.11
C LEU A 400 -42.47 -3.00 -2.39
N GLU A 401 -41.77 -3.64 -3.34
CA GLU A 401 -40.42 -3.25 -3.78
C GLU A 401 -40.46 -1.84 -4.38
N SER A 402 -41.35 -1.57 -5.33
CA SER A 402 -41.44 -0.24 -5.96
C SER A 402 -41.80 0.86 -4.94
N ALA A 403 -42.72 0.60 -4.02
CA ALA A 403 -43.07 1.54 -2.94
C ALA A 403 -41.91 1.75 -1.96
N TYR A 404 -41.12 0.70 -1.68
CA TYR A 404 -39.91 0.82 -0.85
C TYR A 404 -38.88 1.73 -1.50
N TYR A 405 -38.54 1.50 -2.79
CA TYR A 405 -37.62 2.35 -3.52
C TYR A 405 -38.08 3.80 -3.57
N PHE A 406 -39.35 4.05 -3.86
CA PHE A 406 -39.88 5.41 -3.85
C PHE A 406 -39.79 6.09 -2.48
N SER A 407 -40.23 5.38 -1.43
CA SER A 407 -40.26 5.95 -0.07
C SER A 407 -38.86 6.15 0.49
N ARG A 408 -37.91 5.21 0.25
CA ARG A 408 -36.53 5.33 0.72
C ARG A 408 -35.79 6.43 -0.03
N LYS A 409 -36.00 6.56 -1.34
CA LYS A 409 -35.50 7.67 -2.15
C LYS A 409 -35.90 9.02 -1.56
N THR A 410 -37.17 9.21 -1.28
CA THR A 410 -37.70 10.45 -0.70
C THR A 410 -37.09 10.74 0.68
N GLU A 411 -36.96 9.71 1.53
CA GLU A 411 -36.31 9.85 2.85
C GLU A 411 -34.83 10.27 2.75
N LEU A 412 -34.09 9.62 1.84
CA LEU A 412 -32.67 9.96 1.60
C LEU A 412 -32.50 11.37 1.03
N GLU A 413 -33.38 11.81 0.12
CA GLU A 413 -33.37 13.18 -0.42
C GLU A 413 -33.57 14.20 0.71
N GLN A 414 -34.52 13.98 1.62
CA GLN A 414 -34.75 14.86 2.77
C GLN A 414 -33.57 14.88 3.74
N GLU A 415 -32.97 13.71 4.04
CA GLU A 415 -31.79 13.64 4.89
C GLU A 415 -30.59 14.37 4.26
N LEU A 416 -30.37 14.17 2.95
CA LEU A 416 -29.28 14.84 2.21
C LEU A 416 -29.48 16.36 2.18
N GLU A 417 -30.72 16.84 1.96
CA GLU A 417 -31.02 18.28 2.00
C GLU A 417 -30.80 18.88 3.39
N SER A 418 -31.21 18.18 4.44
CA SER A 418 -30.98 18.59 5.83
C SER A 418 -29.49 18.72 6.13
N ILE A 419 -28.67 17.75 5.73
CA ILE A 419 -27.22 17.77 5.94
C ILE A 419 -26.56 18.84 5.07
N ALA A 420 -26.99 19.02 3.82
CA ALA A 420 -26.48 20.09 2.95
C ALA A 420 -26.72 21.47 3.55
N SER A 421 -27.90 21.70 4.12
CA SER A 421 -28.23 22.95 4.83
C SER A 421 -27.36 23.15 6.08
N ALA A 422 -27.10 22.08 6.84
CA ALA A 422 -26.21 22.13 7.99
C ALA A 422 -24.75 22.43 7.57
N LEU A 423 -24.26 21.81 6.48
CA LEU A 423 -22.93 22.08 5.92
C LEU A 423 -22.76 23.50 5.38
N GLN A 424 -23.79 24.07 4.78
CA GLN A 424 -23.78 25.49 4.35
C GLN A 424 -23.65 26.45 5.53
N SER A 425 -24.21 26.11 6.69
CA SER A 425 -24.10 26.94 7.91
C SER A 425 -22.70 26.84 8.55
N ILE A 426 -21.97 25.75 8.30
CA ILE A 426 -20.61 25.50 8.77
C ILE A 426 -19.68 25.71 7.59
N ASP A 427 -19.04 26.89 7.47
CA ASP A 427 -18.02 27.09 6.43
C ASP A 427 -16.75 26.31 6.74
N ILE A 428 -16.79 24.99 6.44
CA ILE A 428 -15.69 24.06 6.71
C ILE A 428 -14.42 24.48 5.96
N GLN A 429 -14.54 24.94 4.72
CA GLN A 429 -13.38 25.32 3.91
C GLN A 429 -12.67 26.51 4.51
N LYS A 430 -13.42 27.51 4.98
CA LYS A 430 -12.87 28.66 5.67
C LYS A 430 -12.23 28.25 7.00
N SER A 431 -12.94 27.46 7.82
CA SER A 431 -12.45 27.00 9.12
C SER A 431 -11.18 26.15 8.98
N MET A 432 -11.10 25.28 7.95
CA MET A 432 -9.90 24.51 7.63
C MET A 432 -8.74 25.37 7.16
N LYS A 433 -9.00 26.37 6.32
CA LYS A 433 -7.99 27.33 5.85
C LYS A 433 -7.42 28.13 7.02
N GLU A 434 -8.28 28.56 7.94
CA GLU A 434 -7.89 29.24 9.17
C GLU A 434 -7.07 28.34 10.09
N LEU A 435 -7.51 27.11 10.32
CA LEU A 435 -6.78 26.12 11.13
C LEU A 435 -5.40 25.82 10.56
N ARG A 436 -5.31 25.60 9.22
CA ARG A 436 -4.06 25.36 8.51
C ARG A 436 -3.12 26.55 8.62
N SER A 437 -3.58 27.77 8.31
CA SER A 437 -2.75 28.97 8.33
C SER A 437 -2.28 29.30 9.76
N SER A 438 -3.15 29.19 10.76
CA SER A 438 -2.80 29.41 12.17
C SER A 438 -1.80 28.36 12.67
N SER A 439 -2.01 27.08 12.35
CA SER A 439 -1.07 26.01 12.70
C SER A 439 0.30 26.21 12.07
N LEU A 440 0.34 26.59 10.79
CA LEU A 440 1.59 26.84 10.07
C LEU A 440 2.33 28.07 10.64
N GLN A 441 1.61 29.12 10.95
CA GLN A 441 2.19 30.33 11.52
C GLN A 441 2.76 30.06 12.91
N LEU A 442 2.07 29.29 13.77
CA LEU A 442 2.56 28.89 15.09
C LEU A 442 3.80 27.99 14.98
N LEU A 443 3.82 27.08 14.01
CA LEU A 443 4.99 26.23 13.73
C LEU A 443 6.18 27.09 13.31
N LYS A 444 5.98 28.03 12.38
CA LYS A 444 7.02 28.95 11.90
C LYS A 444 7.55 29.86 13.01
N ASP A 445 6.68 30.37 13.88
CA ASP A 445 7.10 31.17 15.06
C ASP A 445 7.98 30.36 16.01
N LYS A 446 7.55 29.10 16.32
CA LYS A 446 8.33 28.21 17.19
C LYS A 446 9.71 27.90 16.61
N ILE A 447 9.76 27.64 15.30
CA ILE A 447 11.01 27.37 14.58
C ILE A 447 11.89 28.63 14.54
N ALA A 448 11.32 29.80 14.27
CA ALA A 448 12.06 31.07 14.28
C ALA A 448 12.66 31.38 15.64
N LYS A 449 11.95 31.12 16.74
CA LYS A 449 12.49 31.26 18.11
C LYS A 449 13.67 30.35 18.38
N ARG A 450 13.70 29.17 17.72
CA ARG A 450 14.79 28.18 17.90
C ARG A 450 15.99 28.45 17.02
N TYR A 451 15.82 28.91 15.77
CA TYR A 451 16.85 28.97 14.75
C TYR A 451 17.28 30.40 14.35
N ASN A 452 16.65 31.44 14.84
CA ASN A 452 16.99 32.83 14.51
C ASN A 452 18.13 33.39 15.40
N THR A 453 19.11 32.58 15.78
CA THR A 453 20.12 32.96 16.82
C THR A 453 21.56 32.98 16.34
N GLY A 454 21.85 33.01 15.03
CA GLY A 454 23.23 33.12 14.54
C GLY A 454 23.50 32.45 13.21
N GLN A 455 24.80 32.25 12.92
CA GLN A 455 25.26 31.49 11.74
C GLN A 455 24.96 30.02 11.91
N ARG A 456 24.48 29.38 10.84
CA ARG A 456 24.23 27.95 10.80
C ARG A 456 25.54 27.16 10.86
N LYS A 457 25.58 26.14 11.71
CA LYS A 457 26.69 25.22 11.74
C LYS A 457 26.72 24.36 10.48
N LYS A 458 27.86 24.27 9.80
CA LYS A 458 28.10 23.37 8.68
C LYS A 458 28.82 22.10 9.15
N PHE A 459 28.52 21.00 8.48
CA PHE A 459 29.05 19.68 8.80
C PHE A 459 29.71 19.06 7.58
N THR A 460 30.71 18.24 7.82
CA THR A 460 31.29 17.33 6.83
C THR A 460 30.71 15.93 7.04
N ILE A 461 30.87 15.00 6.09
CA ILE A 461 30.45 13.61 6.24
C ILE A 461 31.03 12.98 7.52
N LYS A 462 32.29 13.31 7.83
CA LYS A 462 32.99 12.79 9.01
C LYS A 462 32.44 13.34 10.33
N ASP A 463 31.81 14.49 10.33
CA ASP A 463 31.23 15.12 11.52
C ASP A 463 29.87 14.50 11.94
N ILE A 464 29.10 13.92 11.01
CA ILE A 464 27.73 13.47 11.29
C ILE A 464 27.67 12.50 12.48
N LYS A 465 28.52 11.46 12.48
CA LYS A 465 28.51 10.43 13.54
C LYS A 465 29.05 10.94 14.87
N PRO A 466 30.25 11.56 14.97
CA PRO A 466 30.80 12.01 16.24
C PRO A 466 30.05 13.22 16.82
N ARG A 467 29.43 14.05 15.98
CA ARG A 467 28.65 15.24 16.38
C ARG A 467 27.16 15.09 16.12
N THR A 468 26.63 13.87 16.22
CA THR A 468 25.22 13.56 15.93
C THR A 468 24.25 14.46 16.67
N GLU A 469 24.48 14.76 17.95
CA GLU A 469 23.61 15.63 18.74
C GLU A 469 23.53 17.06 18.20
N GLU A 470 24.68 17.63 17.80
CA GLU A 470 24.71 18.95 17.18
C GLU A 470 24.09 18.93 15.79
N PHE A 471 24.33 17.86 15.03
CA PHE A 471 23.75 17.68 13.70
C PHE A 471 22.22 17.61 13.77
N LEU A 472 21.64 16.83 14.68
CA LEU A 472 20.19 16.71 14.84
C LEU A 472 19.54 17.96 15.44
N LYS A 473 20.30 18.82 16.13
CA LYS A 473 19.80 20.17 16.51
C LYS A 473 19.61 21.07 15.29
N GLU A 474 20.44 20.96 14.26
CA GLU A 474 20.34 21.72 13.00
C GLU A 474 19.36 21.07 12.00
N TYR A 475 19.38 19.74 11.92
CA TYR A 475 18.58 18.93 11.00
C TYR A 475 17.74 17.90 11.76
N PRO A 476 16.64 18.32 12.40
CA PRO A 476 15.83 17.43 13.22
C PRO A 476 15.02 16.40 12.41
N VAL A 477 14.89 16.57 11.09
CA VAL A 477 14.23 15.64 10.19
C VAL A 477 15.28 15.01 9.28
N VAL A 478 15.46 13.70 9.38
CA VAL A 478 16.36 12.93 8.54
C VAL A 478 15.55 12.01 7.63
N LEU A 479 15.88 12.01 6.35
CA LEU A 479 15.26 11.18 5.33
C LEU A 479 16.25 10.10 4.88
N SER A 480 15.80 8.85 4.84
CA SER A 480 16.63 7.70 4.46
C SER A 480 15.82 6.61 3.77
N THR A 481 16.52 5.64 3.18
CA THR A 481 15.92 4.34 2.87
C THR A 481 15.93 3.45 4.12
N THR A 482 15.04 2.44 4.16
CA THR A 482 15.04 1.44 5.24
C THR A 482 16.39 0.74 5.38
N TYR A 483 17.05 0.42 4.27
CA TYR A 483 18.38 -0.21 4.23
C TYR A 483 19.49 0.64 4.86
N SER A 484 19.40 1.95 4.82
CA SER A 484 20.43 2.86 5.32
C SER A 484 20.12 3.51 6.66
N ALA A 485 18.95 3.23 7.21
CA ALA A 485 18.40 3.89 8.39
C ALA A 485 19.37 3.91 9.58
N LYS A 486 19.98 2.77 9.92
CA LYS A 486 20.86 2.64 11.09
C LYS A 486 22.21 3.36 10.92
N SER A 487 22.65 3.59 9.68
CA SER A 487 23.94 4.25 9.39
C SER A 487 23.85 5.78 9.29
N CYS A 488 22.63 6.37 9.44
CA CYS A 488 22.44 7.81 9.29
C CYS A 488 23.10 8.63 10.40
N ILE A 489 23.15 8.09 11.62
CA ILE A 489 23.71 8.75 12.81
C ILE A 489 24.65 7.81 13.59
N SER A 490 25.18 8.28 14.72
CA SER A 490 25.98 7.45 15.62
C SER A 490 25.19 6.24 16.11
N LYS A 491 25.85 5.08 16.22
CA LYS A 491 25.25 3.84 16.76
C LYS A 491 24.75 3.97 18.20
N ASP A 492 25.33 4.88 18.98
CA ASP A 492 25.02 5.09 20.39
C ASP A 492 23.77 5.97 20.60
N MET A 493 23.22 6.55 19.50
CA MET A 493 22.04 7.40 19.53
C MET A 493 20.87 6.83 18.74
N VAL A 494 19.66 7.25 19.11
CA VAL A 494 18.43 6.96 18.36
C VAL A 494 17.62 8.25 18.22
N PHE A 495 16.77 8.29 17.19
CA PHE A 495 15.80 9.35 17.00
C PHE A 495 14.67 9.26 18.05
N ASP A 496 13.93 10.34 18.25
CA ASP A 496 12.72 10.28 19.04
C ASP A 496 11.64 9.47 18.30
N TYR A 497 11.52 9.64 16.98
CA TYR A 497 10.52 8.96 16.15
C TYR A 497 11.14 8.42 14.86
N VAL A 498 10.70 7.23 14.46
CA VAL A 498 10.81 6.75 13.08
C VAL A 498 9.41 6.73 12.46
N ILE A 499 9.29 7.27 11.25
CA ILE A 499 8.09 7.22 10.42
C ILE A 499 8.46 6.38 9.20
N MET A 500 7.81 5.24 9.03
CA MET A 500 8.03 4.35 7.90
C MET A 500 6.85 4.52 6.93
N ASP A 501 7.13 5.00 5.72
CA ASP A 501 6.14 5.10 4.66
C ASP A 501 6.23 3.92 3.70
N GLU A 502 5.11 3.51 3.11
CA GLU A 502 4.93 2.35 2.25
C GLU A 502 5.42 1.04 2.92
N ALA A 503 5.07 0.85 4.21
CA ALA A 503 5.52 -0.29 5.02
C ALA A 503 5.03 -1.67 4.50
N SER A 504 4.01 -1.71 3.65
CA SER A 504 3.58 -2.93 2.95
C SER A 504 4.62 -3.46 1.96
N GLN A 505 5.49 -2.57 1.44
CA GLN A 505 6.58 -2.94 0.52
C GLN A 505 7.91 -3.22 1.24
N VAL A 506 7.93 -3.13 2.56
CA VAL A 506 9.11 -3.36 3.38
C VAL A 506 9.13 -4.81 3.83
N ASP A 507 10.27 -5.48 3.68
CA ASP A 507 10.47 -6.82 4.23
C ASP A 507 10.72 -6.79 5.75
N ILE A 508 10.50 -7.91 6.41
CA ILE A 508 10.60 -8.04 7.88
C ILE A 508 11.98 -7.66 8.40
N LYS A 509 13.06 -8.08 7.72
CA LYS A 509 14.43 -7.83 8.17
C LYS A 509 14.81 -6.34 8.14
N THR A 510 14.41 -5.62 7.09
CA THR A 510 14.71 -4.18 6.98
C THR A 510 13.78 -3.33 7.85
N GLY A 511 12.52 -3.72 7.97
CA GLY A 511 11.57 -3.05 8.84
C GLY A 511 11.94 -3.17 10.32
N ALA A 512 12.29 -4.37 10.78
CA ALA A 512 12.77 -4.60 12.15
C ALA A 512 14.04 -3.78 12.46
N LEU A 513 14.97 -3.69 11.51
CA LEU A 513 16.16 -2.84 11.65
C LEU A 513 15.77 -1.37 11.87
N ALA A 514 14.81 -0.84 11.11
CA ALA A 514 14.35 0.54 11.25
C ALA A 514 13.71 0.81 12.61
N LEU A 515 13.00 -0.17 13.22
CA LEU A 515 12.48 -0.06 14.59
C LEU A 515 13.57 0.13 15.66
N SER A 516 14.81 -0.28 15.38
CA SER A 516 15.95 -0.05 16.30
C SER A 516 16.45 1.40 16.29
N CYS A 517 16.00 2.22 15.34
CA CYS A 517 16.55 3.55 15.09
C CYS A 517 15.90 4.64 15.93
N ALA A 518 14.77 4.39 16.58
CA ALA A 518 14.01 5.41 17.30
C ALA A 518 13.33 4.88 18.57
N MET A 519 12.89 5.81 19.42
CA MET A 519 12.13 5.52 20.64
C MET A 519 10.66 5.23 20.36
N ASN A 520 10.12 5.78 19.27
CA ASN A 520 8.73 5.64 18.87
C ASN A 520 8.66 5.31 17.37
N ALA A 521 7.62 4.61 16.94
CA ALA A 521 7.42 4.26 15.54
C ALA A 521 6.01 4.63 15.07
N VAL A 522 5.94 5.20 13.87
CA VAL A 522 4.72 5.38 13.10
C VAL A 522 4.89 4.57 11.82
N ILE A 523 4.08 3.53 11.66
CA ILE A 523 4.16 2.58 10.56
C ILE A 523 3.00 2.89 9.62
N VAL A 524 3.31 3.38 8.42
CA VAL A 524 2.32 3.83 7.43
C VAL A 524 2.40 2.93 6.21
N GLY A 525 1.28 2.40 5.77
CA GLY A 525 1.20 1.57 4.58
C GLY A 525 -0.24 1.19 4.26
N ASP A 526 -0.40 0.20 3.42
CA ASP A 526 -1.70 -0.35 3.06
C ASP A 526 -1.52 -1.85 2.78
N ASP A 527 -2.10 -2.70 3.61
CA ASP A 527 -2.01 -4.16 3.49
C ASP A 527 -2.83 -4.74 2.32
N LYS A 528 -3.66 -3.90 1.69
CA LYS A 528 -4.43 -4.20 0.47
C LYS A 528 -3.75 -3.69 -0.81
N GLN A 529 -2.53 -3.17 -0.71
CA GLN A 529 -1.68 -2.85 -1.84
C GLN A 529 -0.56 -3.89 -2.00
N LEU A 530 0.23 -3.75 -3.08
CA LEU A 530 1.31 -4.69 -3.39
C LEU A 530 2.26 -4.86 -2.20
N PRO A 531 2.55 -6.10 -1.79
CA PRO A 531 3.57 -6.39 -0.80
C PRO A 531 4.98 -6.21 -1.39
N ASN A 532 6.00 -6.44 -0.57
CA ASN A 532 7.38 -6.54 -1.03
C ASN A 532 7.53 -7.69 -2.04
N VAL A 533 8.27 -7.44 -3.12
CA VAL A 533 8.52 -8.44 -4.16
C VAL A 533 9.66 -9.35 -3.71
N ILE A 534 9.41 -10.65 -3.68
CA ILE A 534 10.38 -11.69 -3.34
C ILE A 534 10.74 -12.45 -4.61
N SER A 535 12.02 -12.56 -4.94
CA SER A 535 12.46 -13.41 -6.06
C SER A 535 12.31 -14.90 -5.71
N ARG A 536 12.20 -15.77 -6.71
CA ARG A 536 12.08 -17.22 -6.48
C ARG A 536 13.27 -17.81 -5.71
N GLU A 537 14.46 -17.28 -5.96
CA GLU A 537 15.68 -17.70 -5.25
C GLU A 537 15.63 -17.27 -3.77
N GLU A 538 15.24 -16.02 -3.53
CA GLU A 538 15.06 -15.48 -2.18
C GLU A 538 13.96 -16.25 -1.42
N GLU A 539 12.85 -16.57 -2.06
CA GLU A 539 11.76 -17.34 -1.47
C GLU A 539 12.22 -18.72 -0.95
N LEU A 540 13.05 -19.42 -1.73
CA LEU A 540 13.63 -20.70 -1.31
C LEU A 540 14.53 -20.56 -0.07
N ALA A 541 15.38 -19.53 -0.05
CA ALA A 541 16.23 -19.24 1.09
C ALA A 541 15.41 -18.89 2.34
N LEU A 542 14.38 -18.03 2.20
CA LEU A 542 13.49 -17.64 3.28
C LEU A 542 12.73 -18.84 3.86
N LYS A 543 12.22 -19.75 3.02
CA LYS A 543 11.53 -20.98 3.44
C LYS A 543 12.47 -21.92 4.22
N ALA A 544 13.72 -22.04 3.78
CA ALA A 544 14.73 -22.85 4.47
C ALA A 544 15.04 -22.31 5.86
N ILE A 545 15.22 -20.98 5.98
CA ILE A 545 15.47 -20.31 7.26
C ILE A 545 14.24 -20.44 8.18
N GLN A 546 13.02 -20.20 7.65
CA GLN A 546 11.78 -20.32 8.41
C GLN A 546 11.62 -21.74 9.00
N THR A 547 11.90 -22.77 8.19
CA THR A 547 11.85 -24.18 8.64
C THR A 547 12.86 -24.48 9.72
N THR A 548 14.06 -23.91 9.62
CA THR A 548 15.15 -24.14 10.60
C THR A 548 14.82 -23.51 11.96
N TYR A 549 14.34 -22.27 11.96
CA TYR A 549 14.09 -21.49 13.18
C TYR A 549 12.71 -21.77 13.82
N GLN A 550 11.75 -22.30 13.07
CA GLN A 550 10.38 -22.60 13.52
C GLN A 550 9.74 -21.41 14.27
N VAL A 551 10.02 -20.19 13.80
CA VAL A 551 9.45 -18.99 14.42
C VAL A 551 7.95 -18.90 14.16
N ASP A 552 7.25 -18.15 15.01
CA ASP A 552 5.82 -17.84 14.88
C ASP A 552 5.51 -17.24 13.48
N ASP A 553 4.36 -17.63 12.89
CA ASP A 553 3.97 -17.18 11.54
C ASP A 553 3.91 -15.67 11.37
N ARG A 554 3.68 -14.92 12.45
CA ARG A 554 3.72 -13.45 12.46
C ARG A 554 5.08 -12.88 11.99
N TYR A 555 6.15 -13.66 12.07
CA TYR A 555 7.50 -13.32 11.58
C TYR A 555 7.84 -13.99 10.26
N ASN A 556 6.90 -14.65 9.60
CA ASN A 556 7.14 -15.37 8.36
C ASN A 556 7.43 -14.40 7.21
N ALA A 557 8.71 -14.28 6.84
CA ALA A 557 9.18 -13.34 5.82
C ALA A 557 8.73 -13.71 4.38
N VAL A 558 8.19 -14.92 4.16
CA VAL A 558 7.66 -15.35 2.85
C VAL A 558 6.24 -14.84 2.65
N THR A 559 5.41 -14.90 3.70
CA THR A 559 3.96 -14.64 3.61
C THR A 559 3.56 -13.26 4.10
N HIS A 560 4.40 -12.60 4.90
CA HIS A 560 4.08 -11.31 5.52
C HIS A 560 5.02 -10.21 5.06
N SER A 561 4.44 -9.08 4.68
CA SER A 561 5.16 -7.81 4.66
C SER A 561 5.44 -7.34 6.10
N PHE A 562 6.34 -6.39 6.27
CA PHE A 562 6.60 -5.82 7.59
C PHE A 562 5.36 -5.17 8.22
N LEU A 563 4.51 -4.52 7.41
CA LEU A 563 3.26 -3.94 7.90
C LEU A 563 2.33 -5.01 8.49
N GLN A 564 2.10 -6.11 7.77
CA GLN A 564 1.26 -7.22 8.23
C GLN A 564 1.81 -7.83 9.52
N SER A 565 3.11 -8.09 9.56
CA SER A 565 3.79 -8.57 10.79
C SER A 565 3.59 -7.61 11.97
N CYS A 566 3.70 -6.30 11.75
CA CYS A 566 3.48 -5.29 12.81
C CYS A 566 2.04 -5.25 13.31
N VAL A 567 1.04 -5.37 12.43
CA VAL A 567 -0.38 -5.42 12.82
C VAL A 567 -0.65 -6.62 13.74
N GLU A 568 -0.05 -7.76 13.46
CA GLU A 568 -0.26 -8.98 14.24
C GLU A 568 0.53 -9.00 15.56
N ILE A 569 1.73 -8.40 15.59
CA ILE A 569 2.59 -8.39 16.78
C ILE A 569 2.20 -7.27 17.74
N PHE A 570 2.00 -6.06 17.25
CA PHE A 570 1.65 -4.90 18.08
C PHE A 570 0.14 -4.79 18.33
N ARG A 571 -0.47 -5.81 18.92
CA ARG A 571 -1.93 -5.87 19.16
C ARG A 571 -2.50 -4.72 19.99
N ASP A 572 -1.67 -4.13 20.86
CA ASP A 572 -2.05 -2.98 21.70
C ASP A 572 -1.79 -1.63 21.01
N ALA A 573 -1.20 -1.60 19.83
CA ALA A 573 -0.99 -0.38 19.07
C ALA A 573 -2.27 0.07 18.37
N PRO A 574 -2.60 1.36 18.34
CA PRO A 574 -3.72 1.84 17.56
C PRO A 574 -3.46 1.65 16.07
N VAL A 575 -4.42 1.00 15.40
CA VAL A 575 -4.47 0.88 13.94
C VAL A 575 -5.53 1.84 13.44
N THR A 576 -5.13 2.84 12.66
CA THR A 576 -6.04 3.86 12.12
C THR A 576 -6.16 3.71 10.61
N LEU A 577 -7.36 3.43 10.12
CA LEU A 577 -7.67 3.44 8.69
C LEU A 577 -7.97 4.89 8.25
N LEU A 578 -7.24 5.39 7.27
CA LEU A 578 -7.57 6.64 6.58
C LEU A 578 -8.72 6.36 5.61
N ARG A 579 -9.87 7.00 5.83
CA ARG A 579 -11.12 6.64 5.14
C ARG A 579 -11.49 7.59 4.02
N GLU A 580 -11.18 8.87 4.14
CA GLU A 580 -11.59 9.89 3.19
C GLU A 580 -10.71 9.85 1.95
N HIS A 581 -11.31 9.54 0.81
CA HIS A 581 -10.65 9.40 -0.48
C HIS A 581 -10.87 10.64 -1.36
N TYR A 582 -9.77 11.18 -1.94
CA TYR A 582 -9.78 12.44 -2.68
C TYR A 582 -9.22 12.33 -4.11
N ARG A 583 -9.05 11.12 -4.64
CA ARG A 583 -8.36 10.92 -5.92
C ARG A 583 -9.28 10.47 -7.03
N CYS A 584 -9.83 9.29 -6.88
CA CYS A 584 -10.58 8.62 -7.94
C CYS A 584 -12.03 9.09 -7.96
N HIS A 585 -12.65 9.06 -9.13
CA HIS A 585 -14.09 9.19 -9.24
C HIS A 585 -14.82 8.19 -8.33
N PRO A 586 -15.97 8.56 -7.70
CA PRO A 586 -16.67 7.70 -6.76
C PRO A 586 -16.95 6.29 -7.30
N LYS A 587 -17.41 6.16 -8.56
CA LYS A 587 -17.69 4.88 -9.19
C LYS A 587 -16.46 3.97 -9.33
N ILE A 588 -15.27 4.54 -9.51
CA ILE A 588 -14.02 3.78 -9.62
C ILE A 588 -13.59 3.24 -8.27
N ILE A 589 -13.53 4.11 -7.25
CA ILE A 589 -13.03 3.70 -5.94
C ILE A 589 -14.04 2.82 -5.19
N GLU A 590 -15.32 2.90 -5.52
CA GLU A 590 -16.35 2.11 -4.83
C GLU A 590 -16.17 0.60 -5.04
N PHE A 591 -15.71 0.16 -6.20
CA PHE A 591 -15.33 -1.25 -6.38
C PHE A 591 -14.24 -1.67 -5.39
N CYS A 592 -13.16 -0.89 -5.31
CA CYS A 592 -12.08 -1.17 -4.35
C CYS A 592 -12.59 -1.12 -2.91
N ASN A 593 -13.47 -0.16 -2.60
CA ASN A 593 -14.08 0.03 -1.30
C ASN A 593 -14.85 -1.21 -0.85
N GLN A 594 -15.75 -1.70 -1.68
CA GLN A 594 -16.56 -2.89 -1.38
C GLN A 594 -15.71 -4.16 -1.33
N ARG A 595 -14.80 -4.33 -2.28
CA ARG A 595 -14.05 -5.58 -2.42
C ARG A 595 -12.90 -5.73 -1.43
N PHE A 596 -12.16 -4.64 -1.15
CA PHE A 596 -10.89 -4.70 -0.41
C PHE A 596 -10.94 -3.98 0.95
N TYR A 597 -11.85 -3.01 1.14
CA TYR A 597 -11.91 -2.17 2.34
C TYR A 597 -13.23 -2.27 3.11
N ASN A 598 -14.03 -3.31 2.87
CA ASN A 598 -15.29 -3.60 3.58
C ASN A 598 -16.29 -2.44 3.59
N GLY A 599 -16.28 -1.58 2.58
CA GLY A 599 -17.17 -0.40 2.52
C GLY A 599 -16.79 0.73 3.48
N GLU A 600 -15.57 0.71 4.07
CA GLU A 600 -15.17 1.71 5.05
C GLU A 600 -14.65 3.02 4.44
N LEU A 601 -14.28 3.04 3.16
CA LEU A 601 -13.82 4.25 2.49
C LEU A 601 -14.99 5.19 2.18
N VAL A 602 -14.69 6.47 2.17
CA VAL A 602 -15.64 7.53 1.87
C VAL A 602 -15.10 8.37 0.73
N ALA A 603 -15.68 8.25 -0.45
CA ALA A 603 -15.32 9.07 -1.59
C ALA A 603 -15.79 10.52 -1.33
N LEU A 604 -14.85 11.46 -1.35
CA LEU A 604 -15.11 12.91 -1.25
C LEU A 604 -14.89 13.63 -2.59
N THR A 605 -14.67 12.87 -3.64
CA THR A 605 -14.71 13.32 -5.03
C THR A 605 -16.16 13.41 -5.50
N THR A 606 -16.43 14.26 -6.48
CA THR A 606 -17.79 14.47 -7.01
C THR A 606 -18.02 13.62 -8.25
N ASP A 607 -19.26 13.12 -8.41
CA ASP A 607 -19.79 12.59 -9.67
C ASP A 607 -20.70 13.67 -10.26
N GLU A 608 -20.29 14.28 -11.36
CA GLU A 608 -21.02 15.32 -12.06
C GLU A 608 -21.91 14.74 -13.19
N GLY A 609 -22.01 13.41 -13.24
CA GLY A 609 -22.78 12.70 -14.26
C GLY A 609 -21.97 12.37 -15.51
N GLU A 610 -20.64 12.27 -15.35
CA GLU A 610 -19.74 11.88 -16.43
C GLU A 610 -20.13 10.52 -16.99
N LYS A 611 -20.10 10.44 -18.33
CA LYS A 611 -20.38 9.21 -19.06
C LYS A 611 -19.10 8.38 -19.18
N ASP A 612 -19.27 7.06 -19.20
CA ASP A 612 -18.20 6.10 -19.46
C ASP A 612 -17.00 6.18 -18.47
N VAL A 613 -17.27 6.57 -17.24
CA VAL A 613 -16.26 6.55 -16.14
C VAL A 613 -15.64 5.17 -15.97
N LEU A 614 -16.47 4.14 -16.07
CA LEU A 614 -16.08 2.74 -16.08
C LEU A 614 -16.40 2.13 -17.45
N GLN A 615 -15.43 1.50 -18.05
CA GLN A 615 -15.59 0.86 -19.34
C GLN A 615 -14.93 -0.53 -19.33
N VAL A 616 -15.60 -1.51 -19.91
CA VAL A 616 -14.99 -2.79 -20.21
C VAL A 616 -15.18 -3.10 -21.70
N ILE A 617 -14.08 -3.47 -22.35
CA ILE A 617 -14.09 -3.92 -23.74
C ILE A 617 -13.57 -5.36 -23.76
N GLN A 618 -14.43 -6.27 -24.15
CA GLN A 618 -14.07 -7.66 -24.34
C GLN A 618 -13.65 -7.90 -25.79
N THR A 619 -12.46 -8.47 -25.97
CA THR A 619 -12.06 -8.98 -27.29
C THR A 619 -12.90 -10.21 -27.64
N VAL A 620 -12.89 -10.59 -28.90
CA VAL A 620 -13.55 -11.82 -29.34
C VAL A 620 -13.04 -13.02 -28.53
N PRO A 621 -13.94 -13.94 -28.10
CA PRO A 621 -13.50 -15.15 -27.42
C PRO A 621 -12.48 -15.94 -28.22
N GLY A 622 -11.46 -16.45 -27.57
CA GLY A 622 -10.41 -17.25 -28.21
C GLY A 622 -9.11 -17.28 -27.42
N ASN A 623 -8.13 -17.98 -27.96
CA ASN A 623 -6.80 -18.10 -27.38
C ASN A 623 -5.85 -17.08 -28.04
N HIS A 624 -5.92 -15.82 -27.60
CA HIS A 624 -5.17 -14.69 -28.18
C HIS A 624 -3.86 -14.41 -27.45
N ALA A 625 -3.76 -14.77 -26.17
CA ALA A 625 -2.52 -14.62 -25.40
C ALA A 625 -1.45 -15.63 -25.87
N ARG A 626 -0.20 -15.19 -25.94
CA ARG A 626 0.98 -15.99 -26.23
C ARG A 626 2.03 -15.72 -25.16
N GLY A 627 2.07 -16.56 -24.14
CA GLY A 627 2.83 -16.26 -22.92
C GLY A 627 2.29 -14.98 -22.26
N HIS A 628 3.17 -13.99 -22.08
CA HIS A 628 2.81 -12.71 -21.42
C HIS A 628 2.53 -11.58 -22.43
N PHE A 629 1.97 -11.91 -23.59
CA PHE A 629 1.72 -10.98 -24.68
C PHE A 629 0.37 -11.27 -25.35
N ASN A 630 -0.39 -10.21 -25.65
CA ASN A 630 -1.69 -10.29 -26.32
C ASN A 630 -1.84 -9.13 -27.31
N GLN A 631 -1.56 -9.41 -28.60
CA GLN A 631 -1.65 -8.41 -29.67
C GLN A 631 -3.08 -7.89 -29.84
N ARG A 632 -4.10 -8.71 -29.63
CA ARG A 632 -5.50 -8.30 -29.78
C ARG A 632 -5.87 -7.16 -28.83
N GLU A 633 -5.40 -7.23 -27.60
CA GLU A 633 -5.62 -6.14 -26.64
C GLU A 633 -4.86 -4.87 -27.04
N ILE A 634 -3.64 -5.00 -27.59
CA ILE A 634 -2.88 -3.86 -28.13
C ILE A 634 -3.64 -3.19 -29.28
N ASP A 635 -4.19 -3.98 -30.21
CA ASP A 635 -4.98 -3.46 -31.33
C ASP A 635 -6.23 -2.70 -30.83
N VAL A 636 -6.94 -3.24 -29.83
CA VAL A 636 -8.08 -2.54 -29.18
C VAL A 636 -7.62 -1.23 -28.53
N ILE A 637 -6.52 -1.24 -27.79
CA ILE A 637 -5.97 -0.02 -27.19
C ILE A 637 -5.73 1.03 -28.26
N THR A 638 -5.05 0.67 -29.33
CA THR A 638 -4.57 1.62 -30.35
C THR A 638 -5.65 2.08 -31.33
N GLN A 639 -6.60 1.20 -31.68
CA GLN A 639 -7.60 1.47 -32.70
C GLN A 639 -8.98 1.87 -32.16
N GLU A 640 -9.34 1.40 -30.96
CA GLU A 640 -10.65 1.69 -30.36
C GLU A 640 -10.59 2.66 -29.19
N VAL A 641 -9.60 2.53 -28.26
CA VAL A 641 -9.60 3.28 -27.00
C VAL A 641 -8.86 4.60 -27.11
N LEU A 642 -7.59 4.59 -27.55
CA LEU A 642 -6.77 5.80 -27.61
C LEU A 642 -7.36 6.89 -28.52
N PRO A 643 -8.01 6.59 -29.67
CA PRO A 643 -8.66 7.60 -30.49
C PRO A 643 -9.86 8.31 -29.83
N GLU A 644 -10.47 7.68 -28.83
CA GLU A 644 -11.61 8.25 -28.06
C GLU A 644 -11.16 9.13 -26.90
N CYS A 645 -9.87 9.09 -26.52
CA CYS A 645 -9.32 9.90 -25.45
C CYS A 645 -9.02 11.32 -25.90
N ALA A 646 -9.31 12.32 -25.06
CA ALA A 646 -9.00 13.72 -25.37
C ALA A 646 -7.49 14.00 -25.30
N GLU A 647 -6.97 14.84 -26.18
CA GLU A 647 -5.54 15.20 -26.21
C GLU A 647 -5.03 15.86 -24.91
N SER A 648 -5.92 16.47 -24.12
CA SER A 648 -5.57 17.13 -22.86
C SER A 648 -5.53 16.18 -21.65
N GLU A 649 -5.99 14.92 -21.78
CA GLU A 649 -6.03 13.95 -20.70
C GLU A 649 -4.68 13.26 -20.49
N SER A 650 -4.29 13.06 -19.24
CA SER A 650 -3.18 12.20 -18.91
C SER A 650 -3.64 10.74 -19.00
N ILE A 651 -3.03 9.98 -19.92
CA ILE A 651 -3.39 8.59 -20.19
C ILE A 651 -2.26 7.67 -19.71
N GLY A 652 -2.63 6.58 -19.06
CA GLY A 652 -1.72 5.52 -18.67
C GLY A 652 -2.27 4.14 -19.00
N VAL A 653 -1.39 3.25 -19.44
CA VAL A 653 -1.74 1.83 -19.67
C VAL A 653 -1.06 0.98 -18.61
N ILE A 654 -1.84 0.16 -17.93
CA ILE A 654 -1.34 -0.75 -16.89
C ILE A 654 -1.58 -2.18 -17.31
N THR A 655 -0.55 -3.02 -17.17
CA THR A 655 -0.63 -4.44 -17.48
C THR A 655 0.12 -5.27 -16.44
N PRO A 656 -0.23 -6.53 -16.18
CA PRO A 656 0.53 -7.40 -15.29
C PRO A 656 1.96 -7.67 -15.80
N TYR A 657 2.17 -7.69 -17.11
CA TYR A 657 3.38 -8.22 -17.72
C TYR A 657 4.24 -7.16 -18.42
N ARG A 658 5.55 -7.25 -18.21
CA ARG A 658 6.52 -6.33 -18.79
C ARG A 658 6.54 -6.37 -20.32
N THR A 659 6.50 -7.58 -20.90
CA THR A 659 6.51 -7.78 -22.35
C THR A 659 5.33 -7.05 -23.03
N GLN A 660 4.15 -7.12 -22.43
CA GLN A 660 2.96 -6.40 -22.93
C GLN A 660 3.15 -4.89 -22.87
N ALA A 661 3.68 -4.37 -21.76
CA ALA A 661 3.94 -2.94 -21.61
C ALA A 661 4.94 -2.42 -22.65
N GLU A 662 6.03 -3.14 -22.86
CA GLU A 662 7.05 -2.79 -23.87
C GLU A 662 6.48 -2.81 -25.30
N ALA A 663 5.64 -3.81 -25.60
CA ALA A 663 4.99 -3.91 -26.92
C ALA A 663 3.98 -2.76 -27.16
N ILE A 664 3.18 -2.40 -26.14
CA ILE A 664 2.27 -1.26 -26.21
C ILE A 664 3.05 0.04 -26.47
N ASN A 665 4.11 0.29 -25.71
CA ASN A 665 4.94 1.49 -25.86
C ASN A 665 5.59 1.57 -27.26
N THR A 666 6.05 0.43 -27.77
CA THR A 666 6.62 0.34 -29.14
C THR A 666 5.57 0.67 -30.20
N THR A 667 4.37 0.09 -30.07
CA THR A 667 3.28 0.27 -31.06
C THR A 667 2.75 1.71 -31.04
N VAL A 668 2.59 2.30 -29.85
CA VAL A 668 2.09 3.66 -29.68
C VAL A 668 3.17 4.72 -29.99
N GLY A 669 4.46 4.34 -29.88
CA GLY A 669 5.59 5.27 -30.03
C GLY A 669 5.76 6.27 -28.88
N LYS A 670 5.14 5.99 -27.70
CA LYS A 670 5.20 6.81 -26.47
C LYS A 670 5.31 5.90 -25.26
N ASP A 671 5.99 6.36 -24.20
CA ASP A 671 6.11 5.63 -22.91
C ASP A 671 4.87 5.87 -22.03
N ILE A 672 3.74 5.25 -22.37
CA ILE A 672 2.47 5.35 -21.63
C ILE A 672 2.11 4.07 -20.87
N ALA A 673 2.73 2.95 -21.21
CA ALA A 673 2.44 1.64 -20.62
C ALA A 673 3.51 1.21 -19.62
N SER A 674 3.10 0.61 -18.51
CA SER A 674 4.01 0.03 -17.54
C SER A 674 3.33 -1.10 -16.74
N THR A 675 4.15 -1.89 -16.02
CA THR A 675 3.59 -2.88 -15.10
C THR A 675 3.02 -2.19 -13.87
N VAL A 676 2.07 -2.86 -13.20
CA VAL A 676 1.41 -2.35 -11.99
C VAL A 676 2.44 -1.91 -10.94
N HIS A 677 3.50 -2.69 -10.71
CA HIS A 677 4.56 -2.37 -9.76
C HIS A 677 5.30 -1.05 -10.09
N LYS A 678 5.60 -0.82 -11.37
CA LYS A 678 6.26 0.43 -11.80
C LYS A 678 5.30 1.62 -11.85
N TYR A 679 4.00 1.35 -11.90
CA TYR A 679 2.97 2.39 -11.89
C TYR A 679 2.62 2.88 -10.49
N GLN A 680 3.13 2.20 -9.45
CA GLN A 680 2.89 2.59 -8.07
C GLN A 680 3.45 4.00 -7.79
N GLY A 681 2.64 4.86 -7.17
CA GLY A 681 2.94 6.27 -6.96
C GLY A 681 2.58 7.20 -8.10
N ARG A 682 2.28 6.69 -9.30
CA ARG A 682 1.78 7.48 -10.43
C ARG A 682 0.25 7.47 -10.47
N GLU A 683 -0.34 8.43 -11.17
CA GLU A 683 -1.79 8.53 -11.38
C GLU A 683 -2.06 9.24 -12.70
N CYS A 684 -3.12 8.86 -13.40
CA CYS A 684 -3.56 9.48 -14.64
C CYS A 684 -5.05 9.76 -14.60
N ASP A 685 -5.51 10.67 -15.46
CA ASP A 685 -6.94 10.93 -15.58
C ASP A 685 -7.64 9.67 -16.13
N THR A 686 -7.10 9.09 -17.19
CA THR A 686 -7.59 7.84 -17.77
C THR A 686 -6.57 6.71 -17.59
N ILE A 687 -6.99 5.59 -17.03
CA ILE A 687 -6.22 4.34 -16.96
C ILE A 687 -6.88 3.28 -17.85
N ILE A 688 -6.06 2.67 -18.69
CA ILE A 688 -6.41 1.53 -19.51
C ILE A 688 -5.71 0.30 -18.90
N MET A 689 -6.47 -0.72 -18.54
CA MET A 689 -5.94 -1.98 -18.02
C MET A 689 -5.96 -3.04 -19.12
N SER A 690 -4.79 -3.59 -19.47
CA SER A 690 -4.62 -4.70 -20.41
C SER A 690 -4.27 -5.96 -19.64
N MET A 691 -5.21 -6.93 -19.56
CA MET A 691 -5.07 -8.10 -18.68
C MET A 691 -4.29 -9.25 -19.30
N VAL A 692 -4.18 -9.29 -20.62
CA VAL A 692 -3.36 -10.22 -21.40
C VAL A 692 -3.86 -11.67 -21.42
N ASP A 693 -4.08 -12.28 -20.27
CA ASP A 693 -4.32 -13.72 -20.11
C ASP A 693 -5.66 -14.16 -20.75
N ASN A 694 -5.69 -15.37 -21.30
CA ASN A 694 -6.92 -15.96 -21.86
C ASN A 694 -7.93 -16.36 -20.77
N THR A 695 -7.43 -16.69 -19.59
CA THR A 695 -8.16 -16.91 -18.34
C THR A 695 -7.38 -16.27 -17.20
N PRO A 696 -8.03 -15.69 -16.19
CA PRO A 696 -7.33 -15.12 -15.05
C PRO A 696 -6.40 -16.14 -14.38
N THR A 697 -5.17 -15.73 -14.09
CA THR A 697 -4.18 -16.51 -13.32
C THR A 697 -4.10 -15.98 -11.89
N GLU A 698 -3.50 -16.72 -10.95
CA GLU A 698 -3.25 -16.23 -9.60
C GLU A 698 -2.51 -14.89 -9.58
N PHE A 699 -1.64 -14.64 -10.56
CA PHE A 699 -0.89 -13.39 -10.67
C PHE A 699 -1.73 -12.25 -11.26
N SER A 700 -2.41 -12.46 -12.38
CA SER A 700 -3.21 -11.41 -13.04
C SER A 700 -4.50 -11.09 -12.29
N ASP A 701 -5.02 -12.03 -11.48
CA ASP A 701 -6.21 -11.86 -10.64
C ASP A 701 -5.89 -11.52 -9.17
N ASP A 702 -4.62 -11.24 -8.87
CA ASP A 702 -4.21 -10.87 -7.51
C ASP A 702 -4.94 -9.61 -7.03
N ALA A 703 -5.54 -9.70 -5.84
CA ALA A 703 -6.37 -8.65 -5.25
C ALA A 703 -5.60 -7.33 -5.06
N ASN A 704 -4.35 -7.41 -4.58
CA ASN A 704 -3.52 -6.24 -4.32
C ASN A 704 -3.07 -5.58 -5.63
N LEU A 705 -2.79 -6.40 -6.65
CA LEU A 705 -2.43 -5.93 -7.98
C LEU A 705 -3.61 -5.16 -8.61
N LEU A 706 -4.81 -5.71 -8.58
CA LEU A 706 -6.01 -5.06 -9.13
C LEU A 706 -6.37 -3.81 -8.33
N ASN A 707 -6.31 -3.84 -7.01
CA ASN A 707 -6.57 -2.67 -6.18
C ASN A 707 -5.62 -1.51 -6.52
N VAL A 708 -4.33 -1.80 -6.68
CA VAL A 708 -3.35 -0.78 -7.09
C VAL A 708 -3.66 -0.26 -8.50
N ALA A 709 -3.91 -1.12 -9.46
CA ALA A 709 -4.15 -0.73 -10.86
C ALA A 709 -5.40 0.17 -11.00
N ILE A 710 -6.53 -0.25 -10.42
CA ILE A 710 -7.81 0.48 -10.45
C ILE A 710 -7.66 1.86 -9.80
N SER A 711 -7.03 1.93 -8.64
CA SER A 711 -6.87 3.17 -7.87
C SER A 711 -5.88 4.18 -8.49
N ARG A 712 -5.28 3.89 -9.65
CA ARG A 712 -4.46 4.86 -10.42
C ARG A 712 -5.33 5.78 -11.29
N ALA A 713 -6.56 5.38 -11.63
CA ALA A 713 -7.48 6.16 -12.44
C ALA A 713 -8.13 7.27 -11.61
N LYS A 714 -8.06 8.53 -12.09
CA LYS A 714 -8.76 9.66 -11.48
C LYS A 714 -10.19 9.76 -11.97
N THR A 715 -10.38 9.81 -13.28
CA THR A 715 -11.67 10.11 -13.90
C THR A 715 -12.25 8.96 -14.71
N LYS A 716 -11.40 8.15 -15.37
CA LYS A 716 -11.84 7.06 -16.23
C LYS A 716 -11.00 5.80 -16.08
N LEU A 717 -11.67 4.66 -16.01
CA LEU A 717 -11.08 3.33 -16.02
C LEU A 717 -11.62 2.54 -17.21
N CYS A 718 -10.73 2.09 -18.11
CA CYS A 718 -11.06 1.21 -19.22
C CYS A 718 -10.37 -0.14 -19.03
N LEU A 719 -11.14 -1.20 -18.82
CA LEU A 719 -10.65 -2.57 -18.72
C LEU A 719 -10.72 -3.24 -20.08
N ILE A 720 -9.61 -3.77 -20.56
CA ILE A 720 -9.55 -4.60 -21.78
C ILE A 720 -9.21 -6.02 -21.36
N THR A 721 -10.04 -6.95 -21.77
CA THR A 721 -9.91 -8.36 -21.41
C THR A 721 -10.45 -9.23 -22.55
N ASN A 722 -10.16 -10.52 -22.50
CA ASN A 722 -10.73 -11.47 -23.46
C ASN A 722 -12.23 -11.70 -23.19
N GLY A 723 -12.94 -12.22 -24.19
CA GLY A 723 -14.37 -12.58 -24.09
C GLY A 723 -14.62 -14.02 -23.64
N ASN A 724 -13.62 -14.74 -23.14
CA ASN A 724 -13.78 -16.10 -22.64
C ASN A 724 -14.55 -16.14 -21.34
N GLU A 725 -15.13 -17.29 -21.02
CA GLU A 725 -15.73 -17.54 -19.71
C GLU A 725 -14.65 -17.45 -18.63
N MET A 726 -14.98 -16.77 -17.53
CA MET A 726 -14.11 -16.58 -16.37
C MET A 726 -14.74 -17.23 -15.13
N PRO A 727 -13.92 -17.68 -14.16
CA PRO A 727 -14.43 -18.13 -12.87
C PRO A 727 -15.25 -17.02 -12.20
N GLU A 728 -16.46 -17.34 -11.71
CA GLU A 728 -17.39 -16.37 -11.11
C GLU A 728 -16.80 -15.69 -9.86
N ASP A 729 -15.94 -16.37 -9.12
CA ASP A 729 -15.31 -15.91 -7.90
C ASP A 729 -14.02 -15.11 -8.13
N SER A 730 -13.54 -15.00 -9.39
CA SER A 730 -12.35 -14.20 -9.71
C SER A 730 -12.60 -12.71 -9.46
N ASN A 731 -11.55 -11.99 -9.03
CA ASN A 731 -11.63 -10.54 -8.82
C ASN A 731 -11.93 -9.80 -10.12
N LEU A 732 -11.39 -10.27 -11.23
CA LEU A 732 -11.61 -9.71 -12.56
C LEU A 732 -13.06 -9.88 -13.01
N SER A 733 -13.65 -11.08 -12.80
CA SER A 733 -15.06 -11.34 -13.10
C SER A 733 -15.98 -10.42 -12.29
N GLN A 734 -15.67 -10.23 -11.01
CA GLN A 734 -16.41 -9.30 -10.16
C GLN A 734 -16.25 -7.84 -10.58
N LEU A 735 -15.08 -7.43 -11.07
CA LEU A 735 -14.88 -6.10 -11.65
C LEU A 735 -15.73 -5.90 -12.90
N ILE A 736 -15.74 -6.88 -13.81
CA ILE A 736 -16.60 -6.84 -15.02
C ILE A 736 -18.07 -6.74 -14.64
N SER A 737 -18.52 -7.57 -13.69
CA SER A 737 -19.90 -7.56 -13.20
C SER A 737 -20.25 -6.21 -12.56
N TYR A 738 -19.33 -5.61 -11.82
CA TYR A 738 -19.51 -4.29 -11.24
C TYR A 738 -19.59 -3.19 -12.32
N ILE A 739 -18.76 -3.25 -13.36
CA ILE A 739 -18.83 -2.31 -14.50
C ILE A 739 -20.18 -2.47 -15.25
N GLN A 740 -20.57 -3.70 -15.50
CA GLN A 740 -21.88 -4.01 -16.12
C GLN A 740 -23.03 -3.48 -15.26
N TYR A 741 -23.01 -3.68 -13.95
CA TYR A 741 -24.01 -3.16 -13.03
C TYR A 741 -24.13 -1.63 -13.07
N ASN A 742 -23.00 -0.92 -13.24
CA ASN A 742 -22.99 0.54 -13.33
C ASN A 742 -23.45 1.07 -14.71
N ASN A 743 -23.06 0.39 -15.80
CA ASN A 743 -23.28 0.86 -17.18
C ASN A 743 -24.44 0.15 -17.87
N PHE A 744 -24.97 -0.91 -17.27
CA PHE A 744 -25.99 -1.81 -17.83
C PHE A 744 -25.54 -2.60 -19.06
N GLU A 745 -24.26 -2.50 -19.46
CA GLU A 745 -23.71 -3.20 -20.62
C GLU A 745 -22.20 -3.51 -20.48
N VAL A 746 -21.74 -4.46 -21.26
CA VAL A 746 -20.33 -4.76 -21.53
C VAL A 746 -20.10 -4.59 -23.02
N LYS A 747 -19.12 -3.76 -23.41
CA LYS A 747 -18.82 -3.52 -24.84
C LYS A 747 -17.98 -4.67 -25.41
N SER A 748 -18.36 -5.15 -26.60
CA SER A 748 -17.54 -6.07 -27.37
C SER A 748 -16.72 -5.30 -28.39
N SER A 749 -15.44 -5.66 -28.54
CA SER A 749 -14.56 -5.09 -29.54
C SER A 749 -15.11 -5.35 -30.96
N LYS A 750 -14.94 -4.38 -31.83
CA LYS A 750 -15.30 -4.46 -33.26
C LYS A 750 -14.21 -5.13 -34.09
N LEU A 751 -13.03 -5.37 -33.49
CA LEU A 751 -11.89 -5.95 -34.18
C LEU A 751 -12.04 -7.47 -34.25
N HIS A 752 -12.31 -7.96 -35.43
CA HIS A 752 -12.44 -9.37 -35.75
C HIS A 752 -11.48 -9.77 -36.89
N SER A 753 -10.86 -10.94 -36.79
CA SER A 753 -10.26 -11.60 -37.93
C SER A 753 -11.32 -12.44 -38.64
N VAL A 754 -11.05 -12.82 -39.90
CA VAL A 754 -11.92 -13.76 -40.61
C VAL A 754 -12.05 -15.07 -39.85
N PHE A 755 -11.02 -15.47 -39.12
CA PHE A 755 -11.03 -16.68 -38.30
C PHE A 755 -11.94 -16.53 -37.07
N ASP A 756 -11.96 -15.36 -36.43
CA ASP A 756 -12.86 -15.08 -35.30
C ASP A 756 -14.32 -15.13 -35.71
N LEU A 757 -14.66 -14.58 -36.87
CA LEU A 757 -16.03 -14.64 -37.42
C LEU A 757 -16.46 -16.09 -37.68
N LEU A 758 -15.60 -16.93 -38.20
CA LEU A 758 -15.87 -18.36 -38.36
C LEU A 758 -16.02 -19.07 -37.01
N TYR A 759 -15.21 -18.71 -36.02
CA TYR A 759 -15.30 -19.23 -34.67
C TYR A 759 -16.63 -18.90 -34.00
N GLN A 760 -17.09 -17.65 -34.10
CA GLN A 760 -18.40 -17.23 -33.57
C GLN A 760 -19.55 -17.99 -34.24
N GLN A 761 -19.50 -18.16 -35.55
CA GLN A 761 -20.57 -18.82 -36.33
C GLN A 761 -20.74 -20.29 -35.91
N TYR A 762 -19.66 -20.95 -35.49
CA TYR A 762 -19.65 -22.37 -35.17
C TYR A 762 -19.39 -22.68 -33.69
N THR A 763 -19.62 -21.73 -32.80
CA THR A 763 -19.33 -21.91 -31.37
C THR A 763 -20.04 -23.12 -30.75
N THR A 764 -21.32 -23.32 -31.06
CA THR A 764 -22.11 -24.47 -30.56
C THR A 764 -21.56 -25.79 -31.10
N GLU A 765 -21.21 -25.83 -32.37
CA GLU A 765 -20.64 -27.02 -33.02
C GLU A 765 -19.22 -27.28 -32.50
N ARG A 766 -18.48 -26.22 -32.19
CA ARG A 766 -17.15 -26.27 -31.58
C ARG A 766 -17.20 -26.91 -30.20
N LEU A 767 -18.08 -26.44 -29.31
CA LEU A 767 -18.22 -27.01 -27.98
C LEU A 767 -18.62 -28.49 -28.01
N ALA A 768 -19.50 -28.85 -28.94
CA ALA A 768 -19.88 -30.26 -29.20
C ALA A 768 -18.70 -31.07 -29.74
N TYR A 769 -17.86 -30.45 -30.56
CA TYR A 769 -16.67 -31.07 -31.14
C TYR A 769 -15.60 -31.28 -30.04
N GLU A 770 -15.28 -30.25 -29.25
CA GLU A 770 -14.34 -30.32 -28.11
C GLU A 770 -14.73 -31.38 -27.09
N ALA A 771 -16.04 -31.53 -26.81
CA ALA A 771 -16.54 -32.57 -25.91
C ALA A 771 -16.33 -34.01 -26.42
N THR A 772 -16.14 -34.18 -27.74
CA THR A 772 -16.05 -35.48 -28.39
C THR A 772 -14.63 -35.84 -28.86
N HIS A 773 -13.69 -34.85 -28.90
CA HIS A 773 -12.33 -35.04 -29.40
C HIS A 773 -11.31 -34.69 -28.31
N PRO A 774 -10.29 -35.53 -28.09
CA PRO A 774 -9.26 -35.25 -27.11
C PRO A 774 -8.41 -34.03 -27.54
N ALA A 775 -8.19 -33.10 -26.60
CA ALA A 775 -7.27 -31.99 -26.82
C ALA A 775 -5.83 -32.51 -26.88
N VAL A 776 -5.15 -32.27 -28.00
CA VAL A 776 -3.72 -32.65 -28.23
C VAL A 776 -2.79 -31.48 -27.96
N SER A 777 -3.33 -30.25 -27.83
CA SER A 777 -2.63 -29.00 -27.53
C SER A 777 -3.51 -28.10 -26.66
N GLU A 778 -2.87 -27.21 -25.90
CA GLU A 778 -3.53 -26.10 -25.21
C GLU A 778 -4.11 -25.08 -26.23
N HIS A 779 -3.67 -25.13 -27.48
CA HIS A 779 -4.11 -24.22 -28.53
C HIS A 779 -5.21 -24.83 -29.40
N ILE A 780 -6.38 -24.23 -29.36
CA ILE A 780 -7.58 -24.72 -30.09
C ILE A 780 -7.33 -24.79 -31.61
N SER A 781 -6.59 -23.82 -32.17
CA SER A 781 -6.20 -23.83 -33.59
C SER A 781 -5.41 -25.08 -33.98
N GLU A 782 -4.51 -25.52 -33.12
CA GLU A 782 -3.73 -26.76 -33.37
C GLU A 782 -4.61 -28.00 -33.23
N ASN A 783 -5.54 -28.04 -32.26
CA ASN A 783 -6.49 -29.15 -32.12
C ASN A 783 -7.38 -29.31 -33.36
N LEU A 784 -7.87 -28.20 -33.92
CA LEU A 784 -8.66 -28.21 -35.16
C LEU A 784 -7.82 -28.67 -36.37
N ILE A 785 -6.59 -28.16 -36.51
CA ILE A 785 -5.70 -28.56 -37.60
C ILE A 785 -5.30 -30.02 -37.46
N TYR A 786 -5.10 -30.53 -36.23
CA TYR A 786 -4.85 -31.94 -35.97
C TYR A 786 -5.97 -32.83 -36.51
N ASP A 787 -7.21 -32.52 -36.23
CA ASP A 787 -8.37 -33.29 -36.72
C ASP A 787 -8.49 -33.22 -38.25
N ILE A 788 -8.29 -32.05 -38.84
CA ILE A 788 -8.28 -31.88 -40.29
C ILE A 788 -7.16 -32.67 -40.96
N LEU A 789 -5.96 -32.71 -40.33
CA LEU A 789 -4.81 -33.51 -40.82
C LEU A 789 -5.15 -35.01 -40.79
N LEU A 790 -5.69 -35.55 -39.71
CA LEU A 790 -6.09 -36.94 -39.60
C LEU A 790 -7.12 -37.32 -40.65
N LYS A 791 -8.17 -36.46 -40.81
CA LYS A 791 -9.20 -36.68 -41.82
C LYS A 791 -8.65 -36.60 -43.24
N ALA A 792 -7.71 -35.68 -43.52
CA ALA A 792 -7.05 -35.55 -44.80
C ALA A 792 -6.16 -36.78 -45.13
N ILE A 793 -5.35 -37.22 -44.16
CA ILE A 793 -4.50 -38.41 -44.32
C ILE A 793 -5.34 -39.67 -44.58
N ALA A 794 -6.43 -39.85 -43.82
CA ALA A 794 -7.34 -40.98 -44.03
C ALA A 794 -7.99 -40.98 -45.42
N LYS A 795 -8.43 -39.79 -45.90
CA LYS A 795 -9.01 -39.64 -47.27
C LYS A 795 -8.00 -39.80 -48.39
N LEU A 796 -6.72 -39.52 -48.17
CA LEU A 796 -5.66 -39.69 -49.15
C LEU A 796 -5.20 -41.13 -49.27
N GLY A 797 -5.64 -42.00 -48.39
CA GLY A 797 -5.34 -43.43 -48.45
C GLY A 797 -3.91 -43.79 -48.00
N PHE A 798 -3.29 -43.02 -47.10
CA PHE A 798 -2.00 -43.32 -46.50
C PHE A 798 -2.15 -43.92 -45.08
N PRO A 799 -2.48 -45.23 -45.00
CA PRO A 799 -2.85 -45.88 -43.74
C PRO A 799 -1.68 -46.02 -42.75
N HIS A 800 -0.44 -45.75 -43.21
CA HIS A 800 0.76 -45.87 -42.38
C HIS A 800 1.36 -44.49 -42.01
N THR A 801 0.62 -43.42 -42.20
CA THR A 801 1.07 -42.07 -41.81
C THR A 801 0.46 -41.70 -40.43
N GLY A 802 1.33 -41.49 -39.41
CA GLY A 802 0.96 -41.00 -38.11
C GLY A 802 1.31 -39.53 -37.91
N VAL A 803 0.68 -38.90 -36.93
CA VAL A 803 0.92 -37.52 -36.56
C VAL A 803 1.32 -37.44 -35.07
N LEU A 804 2.44 -36.81 -34.77
CA LEU A 804 2.88 -36.48 -33.40
C LEU A 804 2.78 -34.98 -33.19
N CYS A 805 2.32 -34.60 -32.00
CA CYS A 805 2.17 -33.20 -31.63
C CYS A 805 3.36 -32.73 -30.79
N HIS A 806 3.72 -31.42 -30.91
CA HIS A 806 4.79 -30.78 -30.12
C HIS A 806 6.09 -31.57 -30.07
N TYR A 807 6.57 -32.03 -31.23
CA TYR A 807 7.73 -32.90 -31.29
C TYR A 807 9.04 -32.10 -31.15
N PRO A 808 9.91 -32.39 -30.15
CA PRO A 808 11.12 -31.60 -29.90
C PRO A 808 12.10 -31.68 -31.08
N LEU A 809 12.66 -30.54 -31.50
CA LEU A 809 13.66 -30.48 -32.57
C LEU A 809 14.90 -31.31 -32.29
N SER A 810 15.35 -31.30 -31.03
CA SER A 810 16.49 -32.08 -30.58
C SER A 810 16.38 -33.58 -30.90
N ARG A 811 15.18 -34.14 -31.00
CA ARG A 811 14.92 -35.54 -31.30
C ARG A 811 14.86 -35.86 -32.81
N LEU A 812 14.77 -34.81 -33.65
CA LEU A 812 14.82 -34.98 -35.13
C LEU A 812 16.25 -35.00 -35.65
N ILE A 813 17.19 -34.50 -34.90
CA ILE A 813 18.58 -34.32 -35.33
C ILE A 813 19.36 -35.60 -35.03
N ALA A 814 19.69 -36.37 -36.08
CA ALA A 814 20.56 -37.54 -36.00
C ALA A 814 22.03 -37.15 -35.99
N GLU A 815 22.43 -36.15 -36.77
CA GLU A 815 23.82 -35.75 -36.94
C GLU A 815 24.02 -34.27 -36.57
N TRP A 816 24.36 -34.01 -35.33
CA TRP A 816 24.55 -32.64 -34.76
C TRP A 816 25.71 -31.85 -35.42
N ASN A 817 26.68 -32.58 -36.06
CA ASN A 817 27.82 -31.94 -36.68
C ASN A 817 27.50 -31.14 -37.94
N GLN A 818 26.31 -31.31 -38.52
CA GLN A 818 25.84 -30.55 -39.69
C GLN A 818 25.28 -29.16 -39.31
N LEU A 819 25.05 -28.94 -38.02
CA LEU A 819 24.47 -27.68 -37.51
C LEU A 819 25.55 -26.73 -37.00
N GLU A 820 25.33 -25.44 -37.21
CA GLU A 820 26.12 -24.38 -36.66
C GLU A 820 25.83 -24.18 -35.16
N ASP A 821 26.70 -23.48 -34.38
CA ASP A 821 26.56 -23.35 -32.95
C ASP A 821 25.26 -22.65 -32.51
N LYS A 822 24.81 -21.67 -33.30
CA LYS A 822 23.50 -20.99 -33.06
C LYS A 822 22.33 -21.94 -33.31
N GLU A 823 22.37 -22.76 -34.32
CA GLU A 823 21.36 -23.75 -34.67
C GLU A 823 21.30 -24.87 -33.63
N LYS A 824 22.47 -25.29 -33.10
CA LYS A 824 22.58 -26.29 -32.04
C LYS A 824 21.92 -25.75 -30.77
N THR A 825 22.30 -24.55 -30.33
CA THR A 825 21.73 -23.90 -29.12
C THR A 825 20.21 -23.74 -29.23
N PHE A 826 19.72 -23.37 -30.44
CA PHE A 826 18.28 -23.25 -30.66
C PHE A 826 17.59 -24.63 -30.61
N ALA A 827 18.14 -25.64 -31.25
CA ALA A 827 17.55 -26.98 -31.31
C ALA A 827 17.60 -27.74 -29.97
N GLU A 828 18.61 -27.47 -29.15
CA GLU A 828 18.75 -28.05 -27.80
C GLU A 828 17.74 -27.48 -26.80
N SER A 829 17.18 -26.30 -27.09
CA SER A 829 16.20 -25.65 -26.22
C SER A 829 14.96 -26.54 -26.01
N PRO A 830 14.53 -26.78 -24.77
CA PRO A 830 13.31 -27.55 -24.47
C PRO A 830 12.04 -26.96 -25.11
N PHE A 831 12.09 -25.66 -25.44
CA PHE A 831 10.98 -24.92 -26.04
C PHE A 831 11.01 -24.95 -27.58
N SER A 832 12.01 -25.57 -28.19
CA SER A 832 12.10 -25.71 -29.65
C SER A 832 11.47 -27.02 -30.07
N HIS A 833 10.27 -26.95 -30.61
CA HIS A 833 9.49 -28.09 -31.14
C HIS A 833 8.82 -27.73 -32.47
N VAL A 834 8.29 -28.68 -33.18
CA VAL A 834 7.34 -28.51 -34.29
C VAL A 834 5.94 -28.82 -33.77
N ASP A 835 4.95 -28.10 -34.27
CA ASP A 835 3.56 -28.28 -33.84
C ASP A 835 3.07 -29.69 -34.21
N PHE A 836 3.37 -30.16 -35.45
CA PHE A 836 3.09 -31.53 -35.83
C PHE A 836 4.25 -32.13 -36.62
N LEU A 837 4.50 -33.42 -36.37
CA LEU A 837 5.42 -34.26 -37.12
C LEU A 837 4.65 -35.39 -37.81
N LEU A 838 4.69 -35.44 -39.14
CA LEU A 838 4.22 -36.58 -39.91
C LEU A 838 5.32 -37.63 -39.95
N TYR A 839 4.98 -38.86 -39.65
CA TYR A 839 5.94 -39.97 -39.68
C TYR A 839 5.30 -41.25 -40.23
N ASN A 840 6.13 -42.11 -40.78
CA ASN A 840 5.68 -43.43 -41.18
C ASN A 840 5.55 -44.35 -39.95
N SER A 841 4.36 -44.87 -39.70
CA SER A 841 4.07 -45.65 -38.48
C SER A 841 4.76 -47.02 -38.47
N LEU A 842 5.17 -47.56 -39.65
CA LEU A 842 5.89 -48.81 -39.78
C LEU A 842 7.40 -48.62 -39.58
N THR A 843 7.99 -47.70 -40.36
CA THR A 843 9.46 -47.49 -40.35
C THR A 843 9.91 -46.51 -39.25
N LYS A 844 8.98 -45.80 -38.63
CA LYS A 844 9.23 -44.72 -37.63
C LYS A 844 10.03 -43.54 -38.17
N GLN A 845 10.18 -43.43 -39.50
CA GLN A 845 10.90 -42.34 -40.11
C GLN A 845 10.02 -41.07 -40.22
N PRO A 846 10.58 -39.88 -39.96
CA PRO A 846 9.87 -38.62 -40.18
C PRO A 846 9.64 -38.41 -41.71
N ILE A 847 8.47 -37.91 -42.07
CA ILE A 847 8.06 -37.59 -43.43
C ILE A 847 8.12 -36.08 -43.68
N SER A 848 7.48 -35.31 -42.79
CA SER A 848 7.39 -33.85 -42.87
C SER A 848 7.04 -33.26 -41.53
N ALA A 849 7.47 -32.04 -41.26
CA ALA A 849 7.05 -31.28 -40.14
C ALA A 849 6.02 -30.20 -40.57
N ILE A 850 5.13 -29.85 -39.64
CA ILE A 850 4.10 -28.83 -39.89
C ILE A 850 4.15 -27.79 -38.75
N GLU A 851 4.16 -26.53 -39.11
CA GLU A 851 4.03 -25.37 -38.24
C GLU A 851 2.71 -24.64 -38.50
N VAL A 852 2.06 -24.20 -37.46
CA VAL A 852 0.81 -23.43 -37.52
C VAL A 852 1.13 -21.98 -37.19
N ASP A 853 1.25 -21.16 -38.22
CA ASP A 853 1.67 -19.77 -38.08
C ASP A 853 0.48 -18.86 -37.78
N GLY A 854 0.46 -18.23 -36.60
CA GLY A 854 -0.50 -17.19 -36.27
C GLY A 854 -0.18 -15.85 -36.94
N TRP A 855 -1.20 -15.13 -37.39
CA TRP A 855 -1.09 -13.96 -38.31
C TRP A 855 -0.20 -12.81 -37.83
N HIS A 856 -0.13 -12.53 -36.51
CA HIS A 856 0.58 -11.34 -36.01
C HIS A 856 2.07 -11.52 -35.66
N PHE A 857 2.57 -12.76 -35.62
CA PHE A 857 3.96 -13.02 -35.19
C PHE A 857 5.03 -12.76 -36.24
N HIS A 858 4.66 -12.60 -37.51
CA HIS A 858 5.63 -12.71 -38.62
C HIS A 858 6.08 -11.39 -39.30
N LYS A 859 5.47 -10.25 -38.99
CA LYS A 859 5.83 -9.01 -39.72
C LYS A 859 6.74 -8.02 -39.01
N GLU A 860 6.88 -8.01 -37.71
CA GLU A 860 7.60 -6.93 -37.00
C GLU A 860 8.52 -7.36 -35.84
N ASN A 861 8.71 -8.66 -35.57
CA ASN A 861 9.57 -9.10 -34.48
C ASN A 861 10.84 -9.77 -35.00
N ASP A 862 11.96 -9.03 -35.00
CA ASP A 862 13.29 -9.52 -35.44
C ASP A 862 13.72 -10.83 -34.78
N VAL A 863 13.30 -11.05 -33.53
CA VAL A 863 13.61 -12.27 -32.76
C VAL A 863 12.85 -13.46 -33.29
N GLN A 864 11.56 -13.32 -33.63
CA GLN A 864 10.75 -14.40 -34.18
C GLN A 864 11.18 -14.71 -35.61
N GLN A 865 11.41 -13.70 -36.45
CA GLN A 865 11.97 -13.91 -37.80
C GLN A 865 13.30 -14.62 -37.74
N SER A 866 14.16 -14.31 -36.77
CA SER A 866 15.43 -15.00 -36.56
C SER A 866 15.23 -16.47 -36.15
N ARG A 867 14.26 -16.77 -35.30
CA ARG A 867 13.89 -18.14 -34.89
C ARG A 867 13.32 -18.95 -36.04
N ASP A 868 12.44 -18.34 -36.82
CA ASP A 868 11.84 -18.96 -38.01
C ASP A 868 12.86 -19.23 -39.08
N ALA A 869 13.81 -18.30 -39.30
CA ALA A 869 14.94 -18.48 -40.18
C ALA A 869 15.85 -19.63 -39.74
N LEU A 870 16.18 -19.72 -38.43
CA LEU A 870 16.95 -20.83 -37.85
C LEU A 870 16.23 -22.16 -38.03
N LYS A 871 14.90 -22.19 -37.74
CA LYS A 871 14.10 -23.41 -37.93
C LYS A 871 14.11 -23.86 -39.38
N ASN A 872 13.89 -22.95 -40.33
CA ASN A 872 13.95 -23.27 -41.76
C ASN A 872 15.32 -23.78 -42.22
N GLN A 873 16.42 -23.21 -41.73
CA GLN A 873 17.79 -23.65 -42.00
C GLN A 873 18.04 -25.05 -41.47
N ILE A 874 17.62 -25.37 -40.25
CA ILE A 874 17.74 -26.69 -39.65
C ILE A 874 16.99 -27.73 -40.50
N PHE A 875 15.73 -27.47 -40.85
CA PHE A 875 14.94 -28.41 -41.66
C PHE A 875 15.51 -28.60 -43.06
N THR A 876 16.08 -27.57 -43.65
CA THR A 876 16.80 -27.69 -44.94
C THR A 876 18.03 -28.60 -44.79
N LYS A 877 18.81 -28.47 -43.73
CA LYS A 877 19.98 -29.31 -43.45
C LYS A 877 19.61 -30.76 -43.15
N LEU A 878 18.48 -30.97 -42.49
CA LEU A 878 17.93 -32.30 -42.20
C LEU A 878 17.33 -32.98 -43.43
N GLY A 879 17.13 -32.25 -44.52
CA GLY A 879 16.44 -32.75 -45.69
C GLY A 879 14.98 -33.12 -45.47
N LEU A 880 14.36 -32.53 -44.42
CA LEU A 880 12.98 -32.77 -44.02
C LEU A 880 12.13 -31.56 -44.41
N HIS A 881 11.02 -31.80 -45.09
CA HIS A 881 10.12 -30.73 -45.51
C HIS A 881 9.41 -30.09 -44.31
N LEU A 882 9.38 -28.73 -44.25
CA LEU A 882 8.64 -27.99 -43.27
C LEU A 882 7.46 -27.29 -43.97
N LEU A 883 6.26 -27.76 -43.70
CA LEU A 883 5.01 -27.16 -44.17
C LEU A 883 4.53 -26.09 -43.15
N ARG A 884 4.29 -24.87 -43.61
CA ARG A 884 3.70 -23.80 -42.79
C ARG A 884 2.25 -23.60 -43.18
N ILE A 885 1.39 -23.62 -42.18
CA ILE A 885 -0.04 -23.38 -42.32
C ILE A 885 -0.37 -22.08 -41.60
N SER A 886 -0.68 -21.04 -42.37
CA SER A 886 -1.10 -19.76 -41.81
C SER A 886 -2.54 -19.83 -41.32
N THR A 887 -2.81 -19.36 -40.09
CA THR A 887 -4.17 -19.26 -39.55
C THR A 887 -5.02 -18.18 -40.19
N THR A 888 -4.42 -17.34 -41.08
CA THR A 888 -5.15 -16.33 -41.85
C THR A 888 -5.68 -16.83 -43.20
N ASP A 889 -5.12 -17.94 -43.68
CA ASP A 889 -5.57 -18.51 -44.96
C ASP A 889 -6.83 -19.35 -44.74
N THR A 890 -7.61 -19.53 -45.77
CA THR A 890 -8.77 -20.42 -45.76
C THR A 890 -8.31 -21.86 -45.54
N VAL A 891 -8.11 -22.27 -44.31
CA VAL A 891 -7.69 -23.64 -43.97
C VAL A 891 -8.90 -24.54 -44.05
N ASN A 892 -9.04 -25.24 -45.13
CA ASN A 892 -10.03 -26.30 -45.29
C ASN A 892 -9.36 -27.64 -45.69
N GLN A 893 -10.15 -28.70 -45.60
CA GLN A 893 -9.67 -30.07 -45.86
C GLN A 893 -9.04 -30.22 -47.24
N GLU A 894 -9.48 -29.49 -48.27
CA GLU A 894 -8.95 -29.57 -49.62
C GLU A 894 -7.61 -28.81 -49.75
N THR A 895 -7.43 -27.68 -49.06
CA THR A 895 -6.14 -26.96 -49.07
C THR A 895 -5.05 -27.80 -48.36
N ILE A 896 -5.38 -28.38 -47.19
CA ILE A 896 -4.46 -29.28 -46.46
C ILE A 896 -4.15 -30.52 -47.27
N LYS A 897 -5.14 -31.13 -47.96
CA LYS A 897 -4.87 -32.27 -48.88
C LYS A 897 -3.88 -31.94 -49.97
N LYS A 898 -4.01 -30.78 -50.63
CA LYS A 898 -3.07 -30.35 -51.67
C LYS A 898 -1.66 -30.19 -51.11
N SER A 899 -1.54 -29.60 -49.96
CA SER A 899 -0.24 -29.44 -49.29
C SER A 899 0.35 -30.76 -48.84
N LEU A 900 -0.47 -31.70 -48.32
CA LEU A 900 -0.02 -33.05 -47.96
C LEU A 900 0.38 -33.89 -49.16
N LEU A 901 -0.34 -33.81 -50.29
CA LEU A 901 0.03 -34.49 -51.53
C LEU A 901 1.37 -34.04 -52.10
N ALA A 902 1.81 -32.83 -51.80
CA ALA A 902 3.13 -32.33 -52.19
C ALA A 902 4.27 -32.90 -51.35
N VAL A 903 3.96 -33.55 -50.22
CA VAL A 903 4.91 -33.95 -49.16
C VAL A 903 4.86 -35.47 -48.89
N LEU A 904 3.69 -36.09 -49.02
CA LEU A 904 3.47 -37.55 -48.93
C LEU A 904 3.69 -38.26 -50.22
#